data_319f666eff53916908b75d0c1402f809
#
_entry.id   319f666eff53916908b75d0c1402f809
#
_cell.length_a   1.000
_cell.length_b   1.000
_cell.length_c   1.000
_cell.angle_alpha   90.00
_cell.angle_beta   90.00
_cell.angle_gamma   90.00
#
_symmetry.space_group_name_H-M   'P 1'
#
loop_
_entity.id
_entity.type
_entity.pdbx_description
1 polymer ?
#
loop_
_entity_poly.entity_id
_entity_poly.type
_entity_poly.pdbx_seq_one_letter_code
_entity_poly.pdbx_strand_id
1 'polypeptide(L)'
;MPRFVSKILNQHKLPMRTLTLSLASFCRLFLAVILIPYLTVQTQAADRPNILWLSCEDISPHLGCYGYPNATTPHLDDFATQGTLYTHAFVTAGVCAPCRSAVITGMYQTTLGTHHMRCKASLPDHIKPFPMFLREAGYYCTNNSKTDYQFTAPKDTWDASSGKAHWKHRKDNQPFFSVFNFTGCHESGIANENKWKTVTKGLQLHDRDTVASSLPPYYPNTPLTREDWGRYYDVITAMDRWFGEHLQALDDAGLADDTIVIFWSDHGVGLPRAKRWLYDSGMRVPLILRIPKKYRRGQQGLPGIKTDQLISLIDLGPTTLNIAGITPPAYMQGRPFLGANLPAPRQFVFGARDRMDERYDIIRAVRTKRFKYIRNYEPFKTFYQYMNTPEKGATMQEIRRVAAEGTLPPAAMLFMSPTKAKEELYDTQADPHELNNLCNHPDYAEELKNMREAHLAWVTRTRDIGLIPESEIAEGEEAFGSAWEILNGGNAGNLNERLRDAASLSLAGHDALPAMIKTLSDDHAAVRFWGAIGIGNIKKEGIEAIPQLHSLMQNDASDAVRTAAARALIRMGQPQEALDVLAQILNDGTQWARLRAAIVLDETDRTALPVLETMKQNKTYRQGMVADGKYTVRVLNRALNELLGTHEVVP
;
A
#
# COMPACT_ATOMS: atom_id res chain seq x y z
N MET A 1 -6.63 54.62 -35.48
CA MET A 1 -6.85 56.10 -35.58
C MET A 1 -6.38 56.74 -34.31
N PRO A 2 -5.80 57.88 -34.42
CA PRO A 2 -4.59 58.27 -33.69
C PRO A 2 -4.76 59.49 -32.78
N ARG A 3 -3.69 59.80 -32.04
CA ARG A 3 -3.22 61.12 -31.59
C ARG A 3 -3.88 61.78 -30.36
N PHE A 4 -3.02 62.13 -29.39
CA PHE A 4 -2.55 63.49 -29.05
C PHE A 4 -1.51 63.37 -27.93
N VAL A 5 -0.29 63.59 -28.15
CA VAL A 5 0.63 64.73 -28.36
C VAL A 5 0.61 65.81 -27.26
N SER A 6 1.71 65.84 -26.53
CA SER A 6 2.71 66.90 -26.28
C SER A 6 2.46 68.03 -25.26
N LYS A 7 3.60 68.37 -24.67
CA LYS A 7 4.06 69.65 -24.06
C LYS A 7 3.69 69.88 -22.58
N ILE A 8 4.71 70.08 -21.73
CA ILE A 8 5.41 71.37 -21.55
C ILE A 8 6.74 71.19 -20.83
N LEU A 9 7.80 71.73 -21.40
CA LEU A 9 9.06 72.12 -20.77
C LEU A 9 8.86 73.45 -20.05
N ASN A 10 9.47 73.63 -18.85
CA ASN A 10 10.33 74.78 -18.57
C ASN A 10 10.94 74.73 -17.14
N GLN A 11 12.23 74.71 -17.05
CA GLN A 11 13.15 75.61 -16.38
C GLN A 11 12.89 75.96 -14.90
N HIS A 12 13.82 75.51 -14.03
CA HIS A 12 14.48 76.46 -13.07
C HIS A 12 15.87 75.94 -12.73
N LYS A 13 16.87 76.71 -13.11
CA LYS A 13 18.27 76.64 -12.65
C LYS A 13 18.37 77.15 -11.24
N LEU A 14 19.06 76.45 -10.33
CA LEU A 14 19.61 76.94 -9.09
C LEU A 14 21.07 76.50 -8.95
N PRO A 15 21.98 77.28 -8.28
CA PRO A 15 23.40 77.31 -8.56
C PRO A 15 24.19 76.25 -7.76
N MET A 16 25.26 75.75 -8.38
CA MET A 16 26.30 74.94 -7.73
C MET A 16 26.99 75.72 -6.61
N ARG A 17 26.91 75.24 -5.38
CA ARG A 17 27.87 75.55 -4.30
C ARG A 17 28.85 74.40 -4.19
N THR A 18 30.09 74.67 -4.53
CA THR A 18 31.24 73.83 -4.30
C THR A 18 31.51 73.73 -2.80
N LEU A 19 31.32 72.54 -2.23
CA LEU A 19 31.81 72.20 -0.90
C LEU A 19 33.10 71.42 -1.05
N THR A 20 34.20 72.06 -0.73
CA THR A 20 35.52 71.41 -0.51
C THR A 20 35.51 70.69 0.81
N LEU A 21 35.33 69.37 0.81
CA LEU A 21 35.55 68.51 1.98
C LEU A 21 37.02 68.11 2.02
N SER A 22 37.68 68.46 3.16
CA SER A 22 39.11 68.16 3.40
C SER A 22 39.35 66.64 3.54
N LEU A 23 40.49 66.18 3.06
CA LEU A 23 40.97 64.78 3.08
C LEU A 23 40.99 64.15 4.50
N ALA A 24 40.95 64.94 5.56
CA ALA A 24 40.98 64.46 6.97
C ALA A 24 39.65 63.89 7.43
N SER A 25 38.51 64.18 6.80
CA SER A 25 37.18 63.64 7.14
C SER A 25 36.92 62.26 6.51
N PHE A 26 37.60 61.93 5.42
CA PHE A 26 37.46 60.64 4.70
C PHE A 26 38.14 59.49 5.43
N CYS A 27 39.26 59.73 6.13
CA CYS A 27 39.96 58.69 6.90
C CYS A 27 39.22 58.29 8.22
N ARG A 28 38.39 59.15 8.77
CA ARG A 28 37.62 58.82 10.00
C ARG A 28 36.33 58.05 9.71
N LEU A 29 35.74 58.17 8.51
CA LEU A 29 34.59 57.35 8.11
C LEU A 29 35.01 55.94 7.67
N PHE A 30 36.22 55.77 7.11
CA PHE A 30 36.72 54.44 6.68
C PHE A 30 37.19 53.57 7.85
N LEU A 31 37.60 54.14 8.99
CA LEU A 31 37.97 53.37 10.20
C LEU A 31 36.75 52.95 11.03
N ALA A 32 35.58 53.61 10.88
CA ALA A 32 34.35 53.23 11.59
C ALA A 32 33.60 52.08 10.90
N VAL A 33 33.88 51.78 9.62
CA VAL A 33 33.25 50.70 8.85
C VAL A 33 33.98 49.36 9.02
N ILE A 34 35.24 49.35 9.53
CA ILE A 34 36.04 48.11 9.69
C ILE A 34 35.86 47.46 11.08
N LEU A 35 35.09 48.06 11.97
CA LEU A 35 34.74 47.51 13.29
C LEU A 35 33.24 47.23 13.46
N ILE A 36 32.55 46.83 12.39
CA ILE A 36 31.35 46.04 12.56
C ILE A 36 31.86 44.64 12.96
N PRO A 37 31.67 44.20 14.22
CA PRO A 37 31.91 42.82 14.54
C PRO A 37 31.01 42.05 13.55
N TYR A 38 31.60 41.10 12.84
CA TYR A 38 30.83 39.99 12.27
C TYR A 38 30.11 39.37 13.48
N LEU A 39 28.95 39.89 13.84
CA LEU A 39 27.88 39.12 14.43
C LEU A 39 27.60 38.05 13.39
N THR A 40 28.39 36.97 13.42
CA THR A 40 27.91 35.70 13.02
C THR A 40 26.62 35.55 13.82
N VAL A 41 25.50 35.83 13.16
CA VAL A 41 24.23 35.24 13.55
C VAL A 41 24.52 33.74 13.43
N GLN A 42 25.07 33.17 14.53
CA GLN A 42 24.81 31.77 14.78
C GLN A 42 23.28 31.72 14.82
N THR A 43 22.67 31.48 13.68
CA THR A 43 21.38 30.84 13.67
C THR A 43 21.60 29.61 14.53
N GLN A 44 21.22 29.73 15.80
CA GLN A 44 21.08 28.58 16.68
C GLN A 44 20.30 27.57 15.82
N ALA A 45 20.98 26.51 15.40
CA ALA A 45 20.34 25.46 14.66
C ALA A 45 19.12 25.12 15.49
N ALA A 46 17.93 25.42 14.98
CA ALA A 46 16.69 25.20 15.71
C ALA A 46 16.82 23.82 16.32
N ASP A 47 16.62 23.71 17.63
CA ASP A 47 16.81 22.48 18.40
C ASP A 47 15.90 21.40 17.76
N ARG A 48 16.47 20.64 16.83
CA ARG A 48 15.73 19.67 15.99
C ARG A 48 15.55 18.41 16.78
N PRO A 49 14.32 17.87 16.88
CA PRO A 49 14.09 16.64 17.61
C PRO A 49 14.81 15.46 16.96
N ASN A 50 15.30 14.53 17.76
CA ASN A 50 15.50 13.17 17.28
C ASN A 50 14.15 12.53 16.96
N ILE A 51 14.12 11.61 16.01
CA ILE A 51 12.89 10.92 15.61
C ILE A 51 13.16 9.42 15.61
N LEU A 52 12.41 8.69 16.41
CA LEU A 52 12.49 7.23 16.54
C LEU A 52 11.20 6.59 16.05
N TRP A 53 11.28 5.77 15.01
CA TRP A 53 10.18 4.90 14.60
C TRP A 53 10.41 3.50 15.12
N LEU A 54 9.45 3.00 15.88
CA LEU A 54 9.36 1.61 16.31
C LEU A 54 8.20 0.98 15.56
N SER A 55 8.50 0.18 14.53
CA SER A 55 7.48 -0.46 13.71
C SER A 55 7.44 -1.96 13.96
N CYS A 56 6.26 -2.54 13.79
CA CYS A 56 6.09 -3.98 13.76
C CYS A 56 5.40 -4.41 12.47
N GLU A 57 5.26 -5.71 12.28
CA GLU A 57 4.56 -6.30 11.15
C GLU A 57 3.23 -6.91 11.60
N ASP A 58 2.30 -7.04 10.67
CA ASP A 58 1.13 -7.95 10.72
C ASP A 58 0.23 -7.81 11.96
N ILE A 59 0.06 -6.60 12.54
CA ILE A 59 -0.88 -6.43 13.65
C ILE A 59 -1.92 -5.33 13.39
N SER A 60 -3.17 -5.66 13.67
CA SER A 60 -4.26 -4.68 13.86
C SER A 60 -4.17 -4.06 15.27
N PRO A 61 -5.02 -3.08 15.63
CA PRO A 61 -4.95 -2.42 16.93
C PRO A 61 -5.35 -3.34 18.13
N HIS A 62 -4.92 -4.60 18.14
CA HIS A 62 -5.22 -5.57 19.19
C HIS A 62 -4.27 -5.41 20.38
N LEU A 63 -4.32 -4.24 21.04
CA LEU A 63 -3.49 -3.83 22.17
C LEU A 63 -4.40 -3.41 23.33
N GLY A 64 -3.92 -3.50 24.58
CA GLY A 64 -4.69 -3.09 25.77
C GLY A 64 -5.17 -1.64 25.69
N CYS A 65 -4.31 -0.69 25.32
CA CYS A 65 -4.65 0.73 25.16
C CYS A 65 -5.73 1.02 24.09
N TYR A 66 -5.96 0.09 23.14
CA TYR A 66 -7.06 0.15 22.17
C TYR A 66 -8.34 -0.55 22.67
N GLY A 67 -8.34 -1.14 23.88
CA GLY A 67 -9.51 -1.76 24.49
C GLY A 67 -9.64 -3.27 24.26
N TYR A 68 -8.54 -3.95 23.93
CA TYR A 68 -8.50 -5.41 23.76
C TYR A 68 -7.99 -6.09 25.04
N PRO A 69 -8.88 -6.61 25.90
CA PRO A 69 -8.50 -7.10 27.23
C PRO A 69 -7.64 -8.36 27.20
N ASN A 70 -7.66 -9.10 26.10
CA ASN A 70 -6.84 -10.31 25.94
C ASN A 70 -5.39 -10.00 25.52
N ALA A 71 -5.06 -8.73 25.20
CA ALA A 71 -3.71 -8.34 24.86
C ALA A 71 -2.89 -8.02 26.12
N THR A 72 -1.70 -8.58 26.22
CA THR A 72 -0.73 -8.27 27.28
C THR A 72 0.34 -7.33 26.73
N THR A 73 0.09 -6.01 26.88
CA THR A 73 0.92 -4.95 26.25
C THR A 73 1.25 -3.81 27.21
N PRO A 74 1.83 -4.09 28.42
CA PRO A 74 1.99 -3.10 29.45
C PRO A 74 2.88 -1.90 29.05
N HIS A 75 3.92 -2.11 28.23
CA HIS A 75 4.80 -1.03 27.78
C HIS A 75 4.12 -0.08 26.81
N LEU A 76 3.33 -0.61 25.84
CA LEU A 76 2.55 0.20 24.91
C LEU A 76 1.36 0.87 25.59
N ASP A 77 0.75 0.21 26.57
CA ASP A 77 -0.35 0.77 27.34
C ASP A 77 0.12 1.98 28.17
N ASP A 78 1.27 1.88 28.82
CA ASP A 78 1.90 3.00 29.53
C ASP A 78 2.33 4.10 28.54
N PHE A 79 2.97 3.74 27.43
CA PHE A 79 3.38 4.69 26.38
C PHE A 79 2.19 5.49 25.84
N ALA A 80 1.03 4.88 25.70
CA ALA A 80 -0.19 5.54 25.25
C ALA A 80 -0.68 6.60 26.25
N THR A 81 -0.40 6.44 27.56
CA THR A 81 -0.72 7.47 28.57
C THR A 81 0.20 8.68 28.47
N GLN A 82 1.42 8.49 27.97
CA GLN A 82 2.43 9.55 27.79
C GLN A 82 2.32 10.23 26.43
N GLY A 83 1.52 9.70 25.51
CA GLY A 83 1.41 10.14 24.13
C GLY A 83 -0.01 10.33 23.63
N THR A 84 -0.14 10.50 22.32
CA THR A 84 -1.43 10.54 21.61
C THR A 84 -1.66 9.22 20.86
N LEU A 85 -2.82 8.62 21.08
CA LEU A 85 -3.27 7.40 20.43
C LEU A 85 -4.25 7.75 19.30
N TYR A 86 -3.97 7.29 18.08
CA TYR A 86 -4.84 7.46 16.90
C TYR A 86 -5.68 6.20 16.69
N THR A 87 -6.99 6.33 16.79
CA THR A 87 -7.91 5.18 16.65
C THR A 87 -8.23 4.86 15.20
N HIS A 88 -7.95 5.77 14.26
CA HIS A 88 -8.28 5.70 12.84
C HIS A 88 -7.07 5.89 11.93
N ALA A 89 -6.04 5.05 12.12
CA ALA A 89 -4.87 4.97 11.25
C ALA A 89 -5.01 3.76 10.31
N PHE A 90 -4.76 4.00 9.01
CA PHE A 90 -4.97 3.02 7.95
C PHE A 90 -3.79 2.97 6.99
N VAL A 91 -3.51 1.78 6.50
CA VAL A 91 -2.50 1.53 5.46
C VAL A 91 -3.10 1.71 4.06
N THR A 92 -2.24 1.88 3.06
CA THR A 92 -2.65 1.98 1.65
C THR A 92 -2.75 0.62 0.95
N ALA A 93 -2.17 -0.42 1.55
CA ALA A 93 -2.26 -1.81 1.10
C ALA A 93 -2.17 -2.74 2.31
N GLY A 94 -2.99 -3.78 2.34
CA GLY A 94 -3.03 -4.76 3.43
C GLY A 94 -1.86 -5.76 3.40
N VAL A 95 -0.67 -5.36 2.91
CA VAL A 95 0.52 -6.21 2.81
C VAL A 95 1.80 -5.37 2.87
N CYS A 96 2.88 -5.96 3.40
CA CYS A 96 4.12 -5.26 3.75
C CYS A 96 4.74 -4.45 2.59
N ALA A 97 5.10 -5.07 1.48
CA ALA A 97 5.95 -4.42 0.50
C ALA A 97 5.27 -3.23 -0.23
N PRO A 98 4.05 -3.31 -0.78
CA PRO A 98 3.34 -2.15 -1.32
C PRO A 98 3.11 -1.04 -0.28
N CYS A 99 2.76 -1.41 0.97
CA CYS A 99 2.58 -0.43 2.05
C CYS A 99 3.89 0.29 2.38
N ARG A 100 4.99 -0.44 2.57
CA ARG A 100 6.30 0.14 2.91
C ARG A 100 6.86 1.01 1.79
N SER A 101 6.60 0.65 0.53
CA SER A 101 6.90 1.51 -0.62
C SER A 101 6.17 2.85 -0.53
N ALA A 102 4.87 2.82 -0.21
CA ALA A 102 4.06 4.03 -0.07
C ALA A 102 4.52 4.90 1.11
N VAL A 103 4.82 4.29 2.26
CA VAL A 103 5.30 5.01 3.47
C VAL A 103 6.62 5.72 3.22
N ILE A 104 7.60 5.03 2.59
CA ILE A 104 8.95 5.59 2.42
C ILE A 104 9.03 6.70 1.38
N THR A 105 8.09 6.72 0.42
CA THR A 105 8.01 7.74 -0.65
C THR A 105 6.98 8.82 -0.37
N GLY A 106 6.04 8.59 0.54
CA GLY A 106 4.89 9.47 0.75
C GLY A 106 3.89 9.47 -0.42
N MET A 107 3.93 8.46 -1.28
CA MET A 107 3.09 8.33 -2.48
C MET A 107 2.33 7.01 -2.49
N TYR A 108 1.16 6.98 -3.13
CA TYR A 108 0.43 5.72 -3.30
C TYR A 108 1.22 4.76 -4.19
N GLN A 109 1.28 3.50 -3.78
CA GLN A 109 1.93 2.42 -4.53
C GLN A 109 1.36 2.27 -5.94
N THR A 110 0.07 2.57 -6.14
CA THR A 110 -0.59 2.54 -7.44
C THR A 110 -0.22 3.70 -8.36
N THR A 111 0.30 4.79 -7.81
CA THR A 111 0.87 5.90 -8.61
C THR A 111 2.29 5.57 -9.08
N LEU A 112 3.05 4.85 -8.26
CA LEU A 112 4.47 4.55 -8.52
C LEU A 112 4.71 3.29 -9.35
N GLY A 113 3.69 2.43 -9.54
CA GLY A 113 3.90 1.10 -10.10
C GLY A 113 4.43 0.07 -9.10
N THR A 114 4.45 0.39 -7.79
CA THR A 114 4.94 -0.51 -6.72
C THR A 114 3.83 -1.31 -6.03
N HIS A 115 2.68 -1.48 -6.69
CA HIS A 115 1.47 -2.07 -6.12
C HIS A 115 1.41 -3.61 -6.21
N HIS A 116 2.13 -4.22 -7.15
CA HIS A 116 2.21 -5.67 -7.25
C HIS A 116 3.23 -6.23 -6.26
N MET A 117 2.83 -7.21 -5.45
CA MET A 117 3.72 -7.82 -4.45
C MET A 117 4.97 -8.39 -5.10
N ARG A 118 6.15 -7.99 -4.62
CA ARG A 118 7.47 -8.40 -5.13
C ARG A 118 7.76 -7.94 -6.57
N CYS A 119 7.14 -6.87 -7.06
CA CYS A 119 7.62 -6.19 -8.26
C CYS A 119 8.99 -5.51 -7.99
N LYS A 120 9.66 -5.08 -9.05
CA LYS A 120 10.95 -4.39 -8.99
C LYS A 120 10.86 -3.13 -9.81
N ALA A 121 9.99 -2.21 -9.38
CA ALA A 121 9.73 -0.98 -10.09
C ALA A 121 10.94 -0.04 -10.10
N SER A 122 11.08 0.74 -11.15
CA SER A 122 12.03 1.84 -11.24
C SER A 122 11.32 3.14 -10.83
N LEU A 123 11.96 3.92 -9.95
CA LEU A 123 11.45 5.25 -9.61
C LEU A 123 12.04 6.31 -10.57
N PRO A 124 11.26 7.34 -10.95
CA PRO A 124 11.82 8.53 -11.59
C PRO A 124 12.85 9.22 -10.68
N ASP A 125 13.89 9.81 -11.24
CA ASP A 125 15.00 10.43 -10.48
C ASP A 125 14.54 11.53 -9.51
N HIS A 126 13.44 12.21 -9.81
CA HIS A 126 12.90 13.28 -8.98
C HIS A 126 12.08 12.76 -7.78
N ILE A 127 11.69 11.49 -7.76
CA ILE A 127 10.95 10.87 -6.66
C ILE A 127 11.92 10.14 -5.74
N LYS A 128 12.15 10.72 -4.57
CA LYS A 128 13.13 10.24 -3.60
C LYS A 128 12.43 9.70 -2.34
N PRO A 129 12.96 8.63 -1.71
CA PRO A 129 12.61 8.24 -0.34
C PRO A 129 12.83 9.40 0.64
N PHE A 130 11.88 9.65 1.54
CA PHE A 130 11.93 10.83 2.41
C PHE A 130 13.16 10.92 3.33
N PRO A 131 13.81 9.82 3.77
CA PRO A 131 15.03 9.93 4.59
C PRO A 131 16.18 10.67 3.90
N MET A 132 16.21 10.70 2.56
CA MET A 132 17.21 11.46 1.82
C MET A 132 17.15 12.97 2.17
N PHE A 133 15.95 13.54 2.29
CA PHE A 133 15.76 14.94 2.67
C PHE A 133 16.16 15.21 4.12
N LEU A 134 15.96 14.24 5.02
CA LEU A 134 16.45 14.34 6.40
C LEU A 134 17.99 14.34 6.44
N ARG A 135 18.64 13.47 5.64
CA ARG A 135 20.09 13.43 5.53
C ARG A 135 20.65 14.72 4.94
N GLU A 136 20.04 15.26 3.89
CA GLU A 136 20.39 16.57 3.32
C GLU A 136 20.28 17.69 4.37
N ALA A 137 19.35 17.56 5.34
CA ALA A 137 19.18 18.48 6.46
C ALA A 137 20.11 18.18 7.67
N GLY A 138 21.01 17.18 7.56
CA GLY A 138 22.02 16.87 8.57
C GLY A 138 21.63 15.80 9.59
N TYR A 139 20.48 15.14 9.45
CA TYR A 139 20.12 13.99 10.28
C TYR A 139 21.00 12.77 9.98
N TYR A 140 21.30 12.00 11.01
CA TYR A 140 21.82 10.64 10.85
C TYR A 140 20.67 9.65 10.73
N CYS A 141 20.50 9.03 9.55
CA CYS A 141 19.34 8.21 9.23
C CYS A 141 19.69 6.72 9.21
N THR A 142 19.01 5.89 10.04
CA THR A 142 19.26 4.46 10.13
C THR A 142 18.01 3.62 10.02
N ASN A 143 18.12 2.42 9.41
CA ASN A 143 17.06 1.44 9.32
C ASN A 143 17.53 0.05 9.78
N ASN A 144 16.88 -0.51 10.81
CA ASN A 144 17.15 -1.82 11.37
C ASN A 144 15.90 -2.72 11.23
N SER A 145 15.77 -3.57 10.22
CA SER A 145 16.58 -3.63 8.99
C SER A 145 15.70 -3.89 7.77
N LYS A 146 14.38 -3.94 7.98
CA LYS A 146 13.42 -4.27 6.93
C LYS A 146 13.22 -3.09 5.98
N THR A 147 13.30 -3.36 4.67
CA THR A 147 13.03 -2.38 3.61
C THR A 147 11.75 -2.70 2.85
N ASP A 148 11.71 -3.75 2.08
CA ASP A 148 10.54 -4.18 1.27
C ASP A 148 9.95 -3.05 0.38
N TYR A 149 10.79 -2.17 -0.18
CA TYR A 149 10.30 -0.97 -0.88
C TYR A 149 9.80 -1.21 -2.31
N GLN A 150 9.85 -2.43 -2.85
CA GLN A 150 9.42 -2.77 -4.21
C GLN A 150 10.25 -2.10 -5.32
N PHE A 151 11.29 -1.37 -4.98
CA PHE A 151 12.27 -0.74 -5.85
C PHE A 151 13.65 -0.81 -5.21
N THR A 152 14.68 -0.64 -6.03
CA THR A 152 16.06 -0.50 -5.51
C THR A 152 16.21 0.87 -4.89
N ALA A 153 16.32 0.92 -3.57
CA ALA A 153 16.51 2.19 -2.87
C ALA A 153 17.84 2.85 -3.29
N PRO A 154 17.84 4.16 -3.57
CA PRO A 154 19.09 4.90 -3.79
C PRO A 154 20.07 4.68 -2.63
N LYS A 155 21.37 4.60 -2.93
CA LYS A 155 22.41 4.37 -1.90
C LYS A 155 22.40 5.39 -0.78
N ASP A 156 21.92 6.60 -1.07
CA ASP A 156 21.86 7.73 -0.15
C ASP A 156 20.59 7.73 0.71
N THR A 157 19.73 6.73 0.60
CA THR A 157 18.49 6.67 1.40
C THR A 157 18.79 6.61 2.90
N TRP A 158 19.80 5.85 3.31
CA TRP A 158 20.19 5.63 4.69
C TRP A 158 21.70 5.83 4.89
N ASP A 159 22.13 6.31 6.06
CA ASP A 159 23.53 6.26 6.48
C ASP A 159 23.93 4.82 6.85
N ALA A 160 22.99 4.05 7.44
CA ALA A 160 23.14 2.62 7.70
C ALA A 160 21.79 1.90 7.61
N SER A 161 21.75 0.78 6.87
CA SER A 161 20.58 -0.10 6.80
C SER A 161 21.02 -1.54 6.95
N SER A 162 20.86 -2.11 8.14
CA SER A 162 21.24 -3.50 8.50
C SER A 162 20.69 -3.87 9.87
N GLY A 163 20.76 -5.14 10.27
CA GLY A 163 20.43 -5.59 11.63
C GLY A 163 21.33 -5.01 12.74
N LYS A 164 22.38 -4.26 12.39
CA LYS A 164 23.26 -3.54 13.34
C LYS A 164 23.11 -2.01 13.27
N ALA A 165 22.30 -1.51 12.35
CA ALA A 165 22.07 -0.08 12.21
C ALA A 165 21.42 0.50 13.47
N HIS A 166 21.98 1.60 13.98
CA HIS A 166 21.56 2.15 15.27
C HIS A 166 21.91 3.63 15.38
N TRP A 167 21.04 4.44 15.98
CA TRP A 167 21.26 5.87 16.24
C TRP A 167 22.50 6.17 17.09
N LYS A 168 23.00 5.21 17.87
CA LYS A 168 24.21 5.36 18.70
C LYS A 168 25.49 5.67 17.92
N HIS A 169 25.51 5.39 16.60
CA HIS A 169 26.67 5.60 15.75
C HIS A 169 26.72 7.01 15.11
N ARG A 170 25.79 7.89 15.45
CA ARG A 170 25.78 9.28 15.00
C ARG A 170 26.95 10.08 15.60
N LYS A 171 27.27 11.23 15.00
CA LYS A 171 28.20 12.19 15.59
C LYS A 171 27.59 12.84 16.85
N ASP A 172 28.43 13.38 17.70
CA ASP A 172 27.98 14.11 18.87
C ASP A 172 27.04 15.25 18.46
N ASN A 173 25.94 15.41 19.21
CA ASN A 173 24.89 16.41 18.97
C ASN A 173 24.21 16.36 17.57
N GLN A 174 24.47 15.33 16.76
CA GLN A 174 23.79 15.16 15.49
C GLN A 174 22.38 14.63 15.73
N PRO A 175 21.31 15.28 15.20
CA PRO A 175 19.97 14.72 15.29
C PRO A 175 19.88 13.42 14.46
N PHE A 176 19.05 12.49 14.92
CA PHE A 176 18.87 11.22 14.19
C PHE A 176 17.41 10.99 13.79
N PHE A 177 17.25 10.25 12.69
CA PHE A 177 16.04 9.53 12.34
C PHE A 177 16.38 8.04 12.31
N SER A 178 15.85 7.27 13.24
CA SER A 178 16.12 5.84 13.32
C SER A 178 14.84 5.03 13.27
N VAL A 179 14.86 3.97 12.46
CA VAL A 179 13.75 3.02 12.34
C VAL A 179 14.22 1.66 12.85
N PHE A 180 13.44 1.06 13.76
CA PHE A 180 13.58 -0.33 14.18
C PHE A 180 12.32 -1.08 13.82
N ASN A 181 12.49 -2.30 13.28
CA ASN A 181 11.39 -3.10 12.75
C ASN A 181 11.32 -4.44 13.49
N PHE A 182 10.25 -4.69 14.24
CA PHE A 182 10.01 -5.99 14.86
C PHE A 182 9.35 -6.94 13.86
N THR A 183 10.07 -7.98 13.44
CA THR A 183 9.59 -8.95 12.43
C THR A 183 9.03 -10.23 13.07
N GLY A 184 8.93 -10.29 14.39
CA GLY A 184 8.40 -11.43 15.12
C GLY A 184 6.92 -11.66 14.90
N CYS A 185 6.13 -10.59 14.68
CA CYS A 185 4.69 -10.66 14.43
C CYS A 185 4.30 -11.04 12.99
N HIS A 186 5.25 -11.11 12.04
CA HIS A 186 4.97 -11.54 10.67
C HIS A 186 4.22 -12.87 10.65
N GLU A 187 3.31 -13.11 9.69
CA GLU A 187 2.49 -14.34 9.56
C GLU A 187 3.29 -15.64 9.79
N SER A 188 4.57 -15.66 9.43
CA SER A 188 5.47 -16.77 9.72
C SER A 188 5.80 -16.94 11.22
N GLY A 189 5.61 -15.91 12.04
CA GLY A 189 5.74 -15.99 13.50
C GLY A 189 4.57 -16.75 14.15
N ILE A 190 3.44 -16.82 13.45
CA ILE A 190 2.27 -17.61 13.85
C ILE A 190 2.36 -19.03 13.28
N ALA A 191 2.57 -19.14 11.96
CA ALA A 191 2.53 -20.41 11.23
C ALA A 191 3.76 -21.30 11.45
N ASN A 192 4.94 -20.74 11.77
CA ASN A 192 6.18 -21.50 11.98
C ASN A 192 6.46 -21.67 13.48
N GLU A 193 6.30 -22.86 13.99
CA GLU A 193 6.45 -23.19 15.40
C GLU A 193 7.84 -22.84 15.97
N ASN A 194 8.91 -23.10 15.21
CA ASN A 194 10.27 -22.80 15.66
C ASN A 194 10.49 -21.27 15.78
N LYS A 195 9.99 -20.51 14.81
CA LYS A 195 10.04 -19.05 14.88
C LYS A 195 9.22 -18.52 16.05
N TRP A 196 7.99 -19.02 16.24
CA TRP A 196 7.13 -18.67 17.37
C TRP A 196 7.83 -18.96 18.71
N LYS A 197 8.36 -20.18 18.93
CA LYS A 197 9.10 -20.54 20.15
C LYS A 197 10.31 -19.63 20.39
N THR A 198 11.01 -19.23 19.33
CA THR A 198 12.15 -18.31 19.44
C THR A 198 11.75 -16.92 19.86
N VAL A 199 10.69 -16.38 19.24
CA VAL A 199 10.19 -15.02 19.47
C VAL A 199 9.58 -14.91 20.88
N THR A 200 8.86 -15.93 21.33
CA THR A 200 8.13 -15.90 22.61
C THR A 200 8.93 -16.48 23.79
N LYS A 201 10.21 -16.79 23.59
CA LYS A 201 11.07 -17.36 24.63
C LYS A 201 11.04 -16.56 25.93
N GLY A 202 10.69 -17.23 27.03
CA GLY A 202 10.66 -16.64 28.37
C GLY A 202 9.41 -15.79 28.65
N LEU A 203 8.39 -15.85 27.80
CA LEU A 203 7.09 -15.22 28.05
C LEU A 203 6.11 -16.23 28.66
N GLN A 204 5.18 -15.71 29.44
CA GLN A 204 3.95 -16.41 29.76
C GLN A 204 3.04 -16.36 28.54
N LEU A 205 2.65 -17.52 28.03
CA LEU A 205 1.80 -17.65 26.86
C LEU A 205 0.33 -17.42 27.24
N HIS A 206 -0.44 -16.91 26.28
CA HIS A 206 -1.88 -16.71 26.46
C HIS A 206 -2.61 -18.05 26.52
N ASP A 207 -3.59 -18.12 27.40
CA ASP A 207 -4.54 -19.24 27.44
C ASP A 207 -5.42 -19.23 26.19
N ARG A 208 -5.49 -20.37 25.48
CA ARG A 208 -6.16 -20.50 24.18
C ARG A 208 -7.69 -20.38 24.27
N ASP A 209 -8.27 -20.81 25.38
CA ASP A 209 -9.71 -20.69 25.59
C ASP A 209 -10.11 -19.26 25.98
N THR A 210 -9.27 -18.58 26.73
CA THR A 210 -9.48 -17.17 27.09
C THR A 210 -9.46 -16.28 25.82
N VAL A 211 -8.44 -16.41 24.98
CA VAL A 211 -8.33 -15.59 23.75
C VAL A 211 -9.38 -15.94 22.71
N ALA A 212 -9.97 -17.12 22.75
CA ALA A 212 -11.07 -17.52 21.87
C ALA A 212 -12.30 -16.59 21.97
N SER A 213 -12.48 -15.90 23.09
CA SER A 213 -13.54 -14.90 23.27
C SER A 213 -13.43 -13.70 22.32
N SER A 214 -12.23 -13.43 21.79
CA SER A 214 -11.93 -12.36 20.83
C SER A 214 -11.72 -12.86 19.40
N LEU A 215 -11.96 -14.15 19.13
CA LEU A 215 -11.84 -14.73 17.80
C LEU A 215 -12.83 -14.07 16.85
N PRO A 216 -12.38 -13.52 15.70
CA PRO A 216 -13.28 -12.94 14.72
C PRO A 216 -14.32 -13.94 14.21
N PRO A 217 -15.58 -13.55 13.99
CA PRO A 217 -16.67 -14.46 13.61
C PRO A 217 -16.49 -15.10 12.22
N TYR A 218 -15.57 -14.58 11.42
CA TYR A 218 -15.20 -15.16 10.11
C TYR A 218 -14.12 -16.26 10.20
N TYR A 219 -13.77 -16.70 11.40
CA TYR A 219 -12.96 -17.91 11.61
C TYR A 219 -13.80 -19.01 12.28
N PRO A 220 -13.64 -20.29 11.88
CA PRO A 220 -14.28 -21.39 12.61
C PRO A 220 -13.65 -21.51 14.00
N ASN A 221 -14.48 -21.64 15.03
CA ASN A 221 -14.00 -21.74 16.41
C ASN A 221 -13.56 -23.18 16.72
N THR A 222 -12.37 -23.57 16.29
CA THR A 222 -11.78 -24.90 16.49
C THR A 222 -10.45 -24.79 17.26
N PRO A 223 -9.94 -25.91 17.82
CA PRO A 223 -8.66 -25.90 18.53
C PRO A 223 -7.49 -25.35 17.70
N LEU A 224 -7.42 -25.65 16.38
CA LEU A 224 -6.36 -25.17 15.50
C LEU A 224 -6.43 -23.64 15.29
N THR A 225 -7.63 -23.12 15.10
CA THR A 225 -7.83 -21.67 14.92
C THR A 225 -7.56 -20.91 16.23
N ARG A 226 -7.96 -21.47 17.38
CA ARG A 226 -7.64 -20.90 18.69
C ARG A 226 -6.13 -20.89 18.95
N GLU A 227 -5.41 -21.94 18.52
CA GLU A 227 -3.95 -21.99 18.63
C GLU A 227 -3.28 -20.86 17.85
N ASP A 228 -3.62 -20.67 16.56
CA ASP A 228 -3.06 -19.58 15.74
C ASP A 228 -3.43 -18.21 16.31
N TRP A 229 -4.67 -18.04 16.82
CA TRP A 229 -5.12 -16.79 17.44
C TRP A 229 -4.38 -16.51 18.76
N GLY A 230 -4.12 -17.53 19.55
CA GLY A 230 -3.28 -17.43 20.76
C GLY A 230 -1.83 -17.09 20.43
N ARG A 231 -1.24 -17.74 19.42
CA ARG A 231 0.11 -17.43 18.95
C ARG A 231 0.21 -15.98 18.47
N TYR A 232 -0.82 -15.44 17.82
CA TYR A 232 -0.89 -14.04 17.43
C TYR A 232 -0.77 -13.11 18.65
N TYR A 233 -1.49 -13.37 19.77
CA TYR A 233 -1.34 -12.59 20.99
C TYR A 233 0.02 -12.80 21.67
N ASP A 234 0.57 -14.00 21.63
CA ASP A 234 1.91 -14.29 22.18
C ASP A 234 2.99 -13.45 21.50
N VAL A 235 2.96 -13.33 20.16
CA VAL A 235 3.96 -12.52 19.43
C VAL A 235 3.73 -11.02 19.60
N ILE A 236 2.50 -10.56 19.89
CA ILE A 236 2.21 -9.18 20.30
C ILE A 236 2.85 -8.88 21.65
N THR A 237 2.77 -9.78 22.63
CA THR A 237 3.44 -9.63 23.93
C THR A 237 4.96 -9.59 23.78
N ALA A 238 5.52 -10.41 22.87
CA ALA A 238 6.95 -10.34 22.54
C ALA A 238 7.35 -9.00 21.93
N MET A 239 6.51 -8.45 21.08
CA MET A 239 6.70 -7.13 20.46
C MET A 239 6.62 -6.01 21.50
N ASP A 240 5.69 -6.08 22.44
CA ASP A 240 5.57 -5.11 23.53
C ASP A 240 6.81 -5.09 24.43
N ARG A 241 7.38 -6.27 24.77
CA ARG A 241 8.65 -6.36 25.49
C ARG A 241 9.78 -5.71 24.70
N TRP A 242 9.92 -6.02 23.42
CA TRP A 242 10.92 -5.42 22.53
C TRP A 242 10.75 -3.89 22.45
N PHE A 243 9.51 -3.40 22.40
CA PHE A 243 9.22 -1.97 22.41
C PHE A 243 9.71 -1.31 23.71
N GLY A 244 9.43 -1.92 24.86
CA GLY A 244 9.91 -1.45 26.17
C GLY A 244 11.44 -1.38 26.25
N GLU A 245 12.14 -2.41 25.74
CA GLU A 245 13.61 -2.42 25.67
C GLU A 245 14.20 -1.25 24.88
N HIS A 246 13.54 -0.84 23.78
CA HIS A 246 13.98 0.31 22.98
C HIS A 246 13.71 1.65 23.66
N LEU A 247 12.60 1.79 24.40
CA LEU A 247 12.34 2.98 25.21
C LEU A 247 13.35 3.10 26.35
N GLN A 248 13.64 2.00 27.06
CA GLN A 248 14.65 1.99 28.12
C GLN A 248 16.03 2.37 27.58
N ALA A 249 16.43 1.85 26.42
CA ALA A 249 17.70 2.22 25.78
C ALA A 249 17.78 3.71 25.41
N LEU A 250 16.65 4.37 25.14
CA LEU A 250 16.57 5.80 24.88
C LEU A 250 16.69 6.60 26.19
N ASP A 251 16.05 6.14 27.27
CA ASP A 251 16.12 6.72 28.61
C ASP A 251 17.54 6.60 29.19
N ASP A 252 18.17 5.43 29.10
CA ASP A 252 19.56 5.19 29.54
C ASP A 252 20.58 6.08 28.83
N ALA A 253 20.26 6.48 27.60
CA ALA A 253 21.10 7.41 26.83
C ALA A 253 20.80 8.89 27.14
N GLY A 254 19.83 9.22 28.02
CA GLY A 254 19.41 10.58 28.33
C GLY A 254 18.77 11.33 27.18
N LEU A 255 18.15 10.61 26.21
CA LEU A 255 17.62 11.17 24.98
C LEU A 255 16.08 11.20 24.92
N ALA A 256 15.38 10.73 25.94
CA ALA A 256 13.93 10.64 25.95
C ALA A 256 13.24 11.99 25.73
N ASP A 257 13.73 13.05 26.38
CA ASP A 257 13.20 14.42 26.26
C ASP A 257 13.62 15.13 24.96
N ASP A 258 14.51 14.52 24.19
CA ASP A 258 14.99 15.01 22.89
C ASP A 258 14.44 14.23 21.71
N THR A 259 13.64 13.19 21.95
CA THR A 259 13.22 12.25 20.90
C THR A 259 11.71 12.14 20.80
N ILE A 260 11.18 12.39 19.60
CA ILE A 260 9.81 12.05 19.22
C ILE A 260 9.79 10.56 18.85
N VAL A 261 8.92 9.80 19.53
CA VAL A 261 8.77 8.34 19.30
C VAL A 261 7.44 8.07 18.64
N ILE A 262 7.45 7.28 17.55
CA ILE A 262 6.27 6.88 16.79
C ILE A 262 6.24 5.36 16.71
N PHE A 263 5.18 4.74 17.25
CA PHE A 263 4.89 3.32 17.11
C PHE A 263 3.80 3.09 16.07
N TRP A 264 3.99 2.12 15.15
CA TRP A 264 3.03 1.78 14.10
C TRP A 264 3.25 0.36 13.56
N SER A 265 2.21 -0.23 12.90
CA SER A 265 2.32 -1.48 12.16
C SER A 265 2.19 -1.23 10.65
N ASP A 266 2.85 -2.06 9.84
CA ASP A 266 2.85 -1.90 8.39
C ASP A 266 1.55 -2.37 7.71
N HIS A 267 0.78 -3.26 8.32
CA HIS A 267 -0.60 -3.64 7.97
C HIS A 267 -1.23 -4.47 9.11
N GLY A 268 -2.48 -4.92 8.90
CA GLY A 268 -3.22 -5.68 9.90
C GLY A 268 -2.81 -7.15 10.01
N VAL A 269 -3.59 -7.93 10.74
CA VAL A 269 -3.32 -9.30 11.20
C VAL A 269 -2.78 -10.23 10.12
N GLY A 270 -1.73 -11.01 10.42
CA GLY A 270 -1.10 -11.99 9.54
C GLY A 270 -1.88 -13.30 9.36
N LEU A 271 -3.21 -13.25 9.31
CA LEU A 271 -4.12 -14.39 9.17
C LEU A 271 -5.08 -14.19 7.99
N PRO A 272 -5.83 -15.24 7.56
CA PRO A 272 -6.80 -15.17 6.46
C PRO A 272 -7.79 -14.01 6.60
N ARG A 273 -8.27 -13.45 5.48
CA ARG A 273 -9.21 -12.31 5.39
C ARG A 273 -8.68 -10.99 6.00
N ALA A 274 -7.50 -10.95 6.54
CA ALA A 274 -6.85 -9.76 7.07
C ALA A 274 -5.66 -9.37 6.17
N LYS A 275 -4.50 -9.98 6.33
CA LYS A 275 -3.34 -9.75 5.43
C LYS A 275 -3.72 -9.99 3.98
N ARG A 276 -3.31 -9.11 3.08
CA ARG A 276 -3.62 -9.08 1.63
C ARG A 276 -5.02 -8.59 1.29
N TRP A 277 -5.85 -8.19 2.27
CA TRP A 277 -7.23 -7.73 2.05
C TRP A 277 -7.41 -6.28 2.49
N LEU A 278 -8.49 -5.64 2.01
CA LEU A 278 -8.79 -4.22 2.28
C LEU A 278 -9.88 -4.02 3.35
N TYR A 279 -10.20 -5.06 4.11
CA TYR A 279 -11.01 -4.91 5.33
C TYR A 279 -10.24 -4.21 6.45
N ASP A 280 -10.93 -3.67 7.44
CA ASP A 280 -10.25 -3.03 8.59
C ASP A 280 -9.30 -4.00 9.30
N SER A 281 -9.58 -5.31 9.28
CA SER A 281 -8.67 -6.35 9.77
C SER A 281 -7.29 -6.37 9.06
N GLY A 282 -7.23 -5.93 7.81
CA GLY A 282 -5.99 -5.81 7.03
C GLY A 282 -5.45 -4.40 6.91
N MET A 283 -6.33 -3.38 7.01
CA MET A 283 -5.95 -1.99 6.77
C MET A 283 -5.76 -1.15 8.02
N ARG A 284 -6.55 -1.39 9.09
CA ARG A 284 -6.50 -0.61 10.31
C ARG A 284 -5.35 -1.07 11.20
N VAL A 285 -4.49 -0.13 11.59
CA VAL A 285 -3.25 -0.41 12.33
C VAL A 285 -3.14 0.46 13.58
N PRO A 286 -2.39 0.03 14.61
CA PRO A 286 -2.06 0.91 15.71
C PRO A 286 -1.16 2.06 15.24
N LEU A 287 -1.38 3.24 15.81
CA LEU A 287 -0.52 4.41 15.68
C LEU A 287 -0.52 5.16 17.02
N ILE A 288 0.61 5.18 17.69
CA ILE A 288 0.80 5.88 18.96
C ILE A 288 2.07 6.72 18.84
N LEU A 289 2.03 7.94 19.33
CA LEU A 289 3.20 8.80 19.30
C LEU A 289 3.36 9.61 20.57
N ARG A 290 4.61 9.80 21.00
CA ARG A 290 5.02 10.65 22.11
C ARG A 290 5.88 11.80 21.59
N ILE A 291 5.43 13.03 21.89
CA ILE A 291 6.18 14.26 21.58
C ILE A 291 6.65 14.90 22.89
N PRO A 292 7.95 15.05 23.12
CA PRO A 292 8.48 15.76 24.28
C PRO A 292 7.93 17.18 24.36
N LYS A 293 7.71 17.69 25.58
CA LYS A 293 7.03 18.97 25.84
C LYS A 293 7.60 20.13 25.01
N LYS A 294 8.94 20.21 24.87
CA LYS A 294 9.62 21.29 24.15
C LYS A 294 9.34 21.31 22.62
N TYR A 295 8.92 20.19 22.03
CA TYR A 295 8.61 20.07 20.59
C TYR A 295 7.11 20.09 20.28
N ARG A 296 6.24 20.13 21.30
CA ARG A 296 4.80 20.20 21.09
C ARG A 296 4.38 21.53 20.49
N ARG A 297 3.43 21.48 19.57
CA ARG A 297 2.83 22.67 18.96
C ARG A 297 1.32 22.68 19.22
N GLY A 298 0.87 23.61 20.04
CA GLY A 298 -0.55 23.70 20.42
C GLY A 298 -1.06 22.39 21.05
N GLN A 299 -2.10 21.82 20.48
CA GLN A 299 -2.71 20.57 20.96
C GLN A 299 -2.07 19.30 20.38
N GLN A 300 -1.02 19.41 19.57
CA GLN A 300 -0.40 18.25 18.93
C GLN A 300 0.45 17.45 19.93
N GLY A 301 0.24 16.14 19.96
CA GLY A 301 1.06 15.22 20.78
C GLY A 301 0.85 15.35 22.29
N LEU A 302 -0.35 15.79 22.73
CA LEU A 302 -0.66 15.85 24.16
C LEU A 302 -0.74 14.44 24.74
N PRO A 303 -0.23 14.22 25.97
CA PRO A 303 -0.28 12.92 26.63
C PRO A 303 -1.70 12.50 26.99
N GLY A 304 -1.95 11.20 26.93
CA GLY A 304 -3.22 10.57 27.30
C GLY A 304 -4.41 10.86 26.37
N ILE A 305 -4.16 11.51 25.23
CA ILE A 305 -5.23 11.83 24.26
C ILE A 305 -5.48 10.67 23.32
N LYS A 306 -6.77 10.30 23.16
CA LYS A 306 -7.26 9.45 22.06
C LYS A 306 -7.93 10.34 21.02
N THR A 307 -7.56 10.17 19.76
CA THR A 307 -8.12 10.92 18.63
C THR A 307 -8.63 10.00 17.54
N ASP A 308 -9.73 10.37 16.93
CA ASP A 308 -10.35 9.70 15.78
C ASP A 308 -9.97 10.34 14.44
N GLN A 309 -8.96 11.20 14.43
CA GLN A 309 -8.45 11.79 13.20
C GLN A 309 -8.05 10.69 12.21
N LEU A 310 -8.54 10.80 10.96
CA LEU A 310 -8.17 9.89 9.89
C LEU A 310 -6.73 10.10 9.46
N ILE A 311 -5.91 9.07 9.59
CA ILE A 311 -4.51 9.04 9.16
C ILE A 311 -4.33 7.94 8.12
N SER A 312 -3.69 8.26 7.02
CA SER A 312 -3.14 7.29 6.08
C SER A 312 -1.64 7.13 6.32
N LEU A 313 -1.09 5.93 6.33
CA LEU A 313 0.34 5.77 6.65
C LEU A 313 1.29 6.44 5.63
N ILE A 314 0.84 6.77 4.43
CA ILE A 314 1.62 7.64 3.53
C ILE A 314 1.87 9.04 4.10
N ASP A 315 1.12 9.42 5.16
CA ASP A 315 1.26 10.70 5.85
C ASP A 315 2.48 10.74 6.78
N LEU A 316 3.04 9.56 7.14
CA LEU A 316 4.17 9.47 8.08
C LEU A 316 5.44 10.13 7.54
N GLY A 317 5.79 9.90 6.27
CA GLY A 317 6.95 10.53 5.64
C GLY A 317 6.87 12.06 5.63
N PRO A 318 5.82 12.66 5.02
CA PRO A 318 5.62 14.12 5.06
C PRO A 318 5.51 14.69 6.47
N THR A 319 4.92 13.95 7.42
CA THR A 319 4.84 14.36 8.83
C THR A 319 6.23 14.42 9.48
N THR A 320 7.07 13.42 9.22
CA THR A 320 8.44 13.37 9.73
C THR A 320 9.28 14.51 9.19
N LEU A 321 9.15 14.83 7.90
CA LEU A 321 9.80 16.00 7.30
C LEU A 321 9.31 17.31 7.97
N ASN A 322 7.99 17.47 8.13
CA ASN A 322 7.41 18.67 8.71
C ASN A 322 7.83 18.88 10.19
N ILE A 323 7.90 17.80 10.98
CA ILE A 323 8.43 17.82 12.35
C ILE A 323 9.91 18.26 12.37
N ALA A 324 10.70 17.80 11.42
CA ALA A 324 12.10 18.17 11.26
C ALA A 324 12.30 19.61 10.72
N GLY A 325 11.21 20.33 10.43
CA GLY A 325 11.24 21.68 9.86
C GLY A 325 11.56 21.71 8.36
N ILE A 326 11.34 20.59 7.66
CA ILE A 326 11.56 20.43 6.23
C ILE A 326 10.21 20.45 5.52
N THR A 327 10.05 21.28 4.49
CA THR A 327 8.84 21.29 3.66
C THR A 327 8.78 19.99 2.85
N PRO A 328 7.71 19.19 2.98
CA PRO A 328 7.55 18.00 2.15
C PRO A 328 7.53 18.34 0.66
N PRO A 329 8.20 17.56 -0.21
CA PRO A 329 8.14 17.74 -1.65
C PRO A 329 6.72 17.72 -2.20
N ALA A 330 6.44 18.55 -3.20
CA ALA A 330 5.10 18.73 -3.77
C ALA A 330 4.54 17.46 -4.45
N TYR A 331 5.39 16.52 -4.86
CA TYR A 331 4.96 15.24 -5.44
C TYR A 331 4.40 14.26 -4.40
N MET A 332 4.68 14.45 -3.11
CA MET A 332 4.15 13.59 -2.06
C MET A 332 2.63 13.71 -1.97
N GLN A 333 1.94 12.59 -1.99
CA GLN A 333 0.47 12.49 -1.89
C GLN A 333 0.01 12.35 -0.43
N GLY A 334 0.92 11.98 0.45
CA GLY A 334 0.75 12.04 1.89
C GLY A 334 0.64 13.48 2.38
N ARG A 335 -0.02 13.69 3.53
CA ARG A 335 -0.27 15.01 4.13
C ARG A 335 0.29 15.03 5.55
N PRO A 336 1.09 16.02 5.92
CA PRO A 336 1.55 16.11 7.30
C PRO A 336 0.36 16.33 8.25
N PHE A 337 0.33 15.63 9.37
CA PHE A 337 -0.67 15.79 10.42
C PHE A 337 -0.08 16.31 11.74
N LEU A 338 1.24 16.52 11.78
CA LEU A 338 1.97 17.14 12.88
C LEU A 338 3.00 18.14 12.33
N GLY A 339 3.38 19.12 13.14
CA GLY A 339 4.32 20.17 12.78
C GLY A 339 3.65 21.50 12.47
N ALA A 340 4.24 22.30 11.59
CA ALA A 340 3.74 23.61 11.19
C ALA A 340 2.85 23.53 9.94
N ASN A 341 1.98 24.54 9.76
CA ASN A 341 1.20 24.75 8.51
C ASN A 341 0.47 23.49 8.04
N LEU A 342 -0.33 22.87 8.92
CA LEU A 342 -1.03 21.64 8.62
C LEU A 342 -2.17 21.88 7.63
N PRO A 343 -2.37 20.99 6.65
CA PRO A 343 -3.55 20.98 5.80
C PRO A 343 -4.80 20.59 6.61
N ALA A 344 -5.98 20.83 6.04
CA ALA A 344 -7.23 20.34 6.64
C ALA A 344 -7.18 18.82 6.86
N PRO A 345 -7.78 18.31 7.96
CA PRO A 345 -7.86 16.87 8.22
C PRO A 345 -8.47 16.10 7.05
N ARG A 346 -8.06 14.85 6.87
CA ARG A 346 -8.62 13.96 5.84
C ARG A 346 -10.08 13.63 6.12
N GLN A 347 -10.90 13.63 5.08
CA GLN A 347 -12.25 13.05 5.12
C GLN A 347 -12.25 11.59 4.68
N PHE A 348 -11.28 11.22 3.84
CA PHE A 348 -11.12 9.88 3.28
C PHE A 348 -9.67 9.41 3.39
N VAL A 349 -9.52 8.11 3.62
CA VAL A 349 -8.30 7.35 3.35
C VAL A 349 -8.60 6.28 2.30
N PHE A 350 -7.56 5.87 1.55
CA PHE A 350 -7.72 5.00 0.40
C PHE A 350 -6.76 3.82 0.48
N GLY A 351 -7.21 2.68 -0.04
CA GLY A 351 -6.41 1.48 -0.13
C GLY A 351 -6.56 0.79 -1.49
N ALA A 352 -5.52 0.05 -1.88
CA ALA A 352 -5.49 -0.74 -3.10
C ALA A 352 -4.93 -2.13 -2.85
N ARG A 353 -5.53 -3.11 -3.52
CA ARG A 353 -5.01 -4.46 -3.67
C ARG A 353 -4.92 -4.75 -5.16
N ASP A 354 -3.80 -5.34 -5.55
CA ASP A 354 -3.54 -5.78 -6.92
C ASP A 354 -3.00 -7.21 -6.90
N ARG A 355 -1.93 -7.57 -7.63
CA ARG A 355 -1.37 -8.92 -7.51
C ARG A 355 -0.73 -9.11 -6.13
N MET A 356 -1.22 -10.12 -5.43
CA MET A 356 -0.66 -10.62 -4.17
C MET A 356 -0.12 -12.02 -4.40
N ASP A 357 1.20 -12.19 -4.20
CA ASP A 357 1.92 -13.40 -4.55
C ASP A 357 1.57 -13.86 -6.00
N GLU A 358 1.02 -15.03 -6.21
CA GLU A 358 0.66 -15.59 -7.52
C GLU A 358 -0.76 -15.25 -8.02
N ARG A 359 -1.52 -14.34 -7.36
CA ARG A 359 -2.93 -14.09 -7.71
C ARG A 359 -3.23 -12.63 -7.98
N TYR A 360 -3.83 -12.36 -9.13
CA TYR A 360 -4.38 -11.04 -9.48
C TYR A 360 -5.77 -10.87 -8.90
N ASP A 361 -6.02 -9.70 -8.33
CA ASP A 361 -7.35 -9.24 -7.95
C ASP A 361 -7.30 -7.72 -7.76
N ILE A 362 -7.99 -6.97 -8.59
CA ILE A 362 -7.95 -5.50 -8.56
C ILE A 362 -9.07 -5.00 -7.68
N ILE A 363 -8.70 -4.52 -6.48
CA ILE A 363 -9.65 -4.02 -5.48
C ILE A 363 -9.20 -2.63 -5.00
N ARG A 364 -10.15 -1.74 -4.80
CA ARG A 364 -9.92 -0.40 -4.24
C ARG A 364 -10.85 -0.15 -3.07
N ALA A 365 -10.36 0.52 -2.05
CA ALA A 365 -11.13 0.86 -0.86
C ALA A 365 -11.09 2.35 -0.56
N VAL A 366 -12.22 2.86 -0.06
CA VAL A 366 -12.37 4.20 0.52
C VAL A 366 -12.88 4.04 1.95
N ARG A 367 -12.32 4.77 2.90
CA ARG A 367 -12.68 4.72 4.31
C ARG A 367 -12.88 6.13 4.86
N THR A 368 -14.05 6.39 5.47
CA THR A 368 -14.33 7.55 6.33
C THR A 368 -14.11 7.17 7.79
N LYS A 369 -14.51 7.98 8.75
CA LYS A 369 -14.50 7.59 10.17
C LYS A 369 -15.50 6.46 10.50
N ARG A 370 -16.57 6.32 9.71
CA ARG A 370 -17.65 5.36 9.97
C ARG A 370 -17.81 4.32 8.86
N PHE A 371 -17.83 4.76 7.61
CA PHE A 371 -18.15 3.89 6.48
C PHE A 371 -16.90 3.42 5.74
N LYS A 372 -16.97 2.20 5.22
CA LYS A 372 -16.01 1.65 4.26
C LYS A 372 -16.72 1.25 2.99
N TYR A 373 -16.17 1.67 1.86
CA TYR A 373 -16.55 1.25 0.52
C TYR A 373 -15.42 0.45 -0.10
N ILE A 374 -15.77 -0.67 -0.76
CA ILE A 374 -14.84 -1.49 -1.53
C ILE A 374 -15.38 -1.64 -2.95
N ARG A 375 -14.52 -1.42 -3.94
CA ARG A 375 -14.78 -1.68 -5.35
C ARG A 375 -13.98 -2.88 -5.81
N ASN A 376 -14.68 -3.95 -6.25
CA ASN A 376 -14.09 -5.15 -6.83
C ASN A 376 -14.16 -5.05 -8.36
N TYR A 377 -13.03 -4.84 -9.03
CA TYR A 377 -12.96 -4.73 -10.48
C TYR A 377 -13.02 -6.08 -11.20
N GLU A 378 -12.72 -7.18 -10.48
CA GLU A 378 -12.81 -8.55 -10.96
C GLU A 378 -13.76 -9.40 -10.07
N PRO A 379 -15.06 -9.06 -10.01
CA PRO A 379 -16.01 -9.71 -9.08
C PRO A 379 -16.29 -11.18 -9.41
N PHE A 380 -15.96 -11.61 -10.59
CA PHE A 380 -16.11 -13.01 -11.04
C PHE A 380 -15.09 -13.97 -10.40
N LYS A 381 -14.02 -13.46 -9.81
CA LYS A 381 -13.03 -14.26 -9.07
C LYS A 381 -13.55 -14.62 -7.69
N THR A 382 -13.14 -15.79 -7.21
CA THR A 382 -13.44 -16.20 -5.84
C THR A 382 -12.94 -15.14 -4.85
N PHE A 383 -13.60 -15.04 -3.73
CA PHE A 383 -13.16 -14.14 -2.65
C PHE A 383 -11.73 -14.49 -2.23
N TYR A 384 -11.51 -15.75 -1.84
CA TYR A 384 -10.19 -16.29 -1.58
C TYR A 384 -9.71 -17.14 -2.76
N GLN A 385 -8.67 -16.65 -3.42
CA GLN A 385 -7.92 -17.44 -4.42
C GLN A 385 -6.79 -18.17 -3.70
N TYR A 386 -6.55 -19.44 -4.03
CA TYR A 386 -5.45 -20.21 -3.45
C TYR A 386 -4.12 -19.47 -3.63
N MET A 387 -3.42 -19.23 -2.52
CA MET A 387 -2.08 -18.64 -2.47
C MET A 387 -1.18 -19.50 -1.58
N ASN A 388 -0.02 -19.91 -2.09
CA ASN A 388 0.86 -20.85 -1.42
C ASN A 388 1.30 -20.40 -0.01
N THR A 389 1.48 -19.10 0.22
CA THR A 389 1.94 -18.60 1.53
C THR A 389 0.86 -18.69 2.61
N PRO A 390 -0.35 -18.18 2.42
CA PRO A 390 -1.45 -18.35 3.40
C PRO A 390 -1.84 -19.81 3.64
N GLU A 391 -1.74 -20.67 2.62
CA GLU A 391 -2.08 -22.10 2.74
C GLU A 391 -1.14 -22.89 3.66
N LYS A 392 0.01 -22.35 4.02
CA LYS A 392 0.91 -22.93 5.03
C LYS A 392 0.43 -22.68 6.47
N GLY A 393 -0.53 -21.78 6.67
CA GLY A 393 -1.11 -21.46 7.98
C GLY A 393 -2.21 -22.45 8.39
N ALA A 394 -2.19 -22.91 9.64
CA ALA A 394 -3.17 -23.86 10.14
C ALA A 394 -4.61 -23.34 10.07
N THR A 395 -4.83 -22.06 10.35
CA THR A 395 -6.17 -21.42 10.22
C THR A 395 -6.73 -21.52 8.81
N MET A 396 -5.92 -21.33 7.73
CA MET A 396 -6.42 -21.44 6.36
C MET A 396 -6.77 -22.89 6.00
N GLN A 397 -5.92 -23.85 6.39
CA GLN A 397 -6.18 -25.28 6.20
C GLN A 397 -7.46 -25.70 6.92
N GLU A 398 -7.67 -25.20 8.14
CA GLU A 398 -8.86 -25.49 8.94
C GLU A 398 -10.13 -24.90 8.32
N ILE A 399 -10.09 -23.68 7.80
CA ILE A 399 -11.21 -23.08 7.05
C ILE A 399 -11.60 -23.99 5.88
N ARG A 400 -10.64 -24.49 5.11
CA ARG A 400 -10.91 -25.40 4.00
C ARG A 400 -11.49 -26.74 4.44
N ARG A 401 -10.95 -27.32 5.50
CA ARG A 401 -11.43 -28.59 6.05
C ARG A 401 -12.90 -28.48 6.49
N VAL A 402 -13.21 -27.45 7.29
CA VAL A 402 -14.57 -27.22 7.82
C VAL A 402 -15.55 -26.84 6.70
N ALA A 403 -15.07 -26.12 5.65
CA ALA A 403 -15.86 -25.82 4.45
C ALA A 403 -16.21 -27.10 3.67
N ALA A 404 -15.25 -28.01 3.50
CA ALA A 404 -15.48 -29.31 2.82
C ALA A 404 -16.46 -30.21 3.59
N GLU A 405 -16.53 -30.09 4.92
CA GLU A 405 -17.51 -30.78 5.77
C GLU A 405 -18.90 -30.13 5.74
N GLY A 406 -19.05 -28.95 5.09
CA GLY A 406 -20.31 -28.21 5.03
C GLY A 406 -20.75 -27.58 6.36
N THR A 407 -19.84 -27.45 7.32
CA THR A 407 -20.13 -26.95 8.70
C THR A 407 -19.51 -25.57 8.97
N LEU A 408 -18.96 -24.91 7.95
CA LEU A 408 -18.33 -23.59 8.10
C LEU A 408 -19.39 -22.54 8.48
N PRO A 409 -19.14 -21.70 9.54
CA PRO A 409 -20.07 -20.65 9.92
C PRO A 409 -20.39 -19.68 8.77
N PRO A 410 -21.62 -19.13 8.68
CA PRO A 410 -22.02 -18.24 7.60
C PRO A 410 -21.07 -17.06 7.37
N ALA A 411 -20.56 -16.43 8.44
CA ALA A 411 -19.59 -15.35 8.37
C ALA A 411 -18.25 -15.78 7.72
N ALA A 412 -17.82 -17.01 7.98
CA ALA A 412 -16.61 -17.58 7.39
C ALA A 412 -16.85 -18.03 5.93
N MET A 413 -18.08 -18.46 5.60
CA MET A 413 -18.47 -18.83 4.22
C MET A 413 -18.33 -17.66 3.24
N LEU A 414 -18.49 -16.41 3.67
CA LEU A 414 -18.28 -15.22 2.83
C LEU A 414 -16.88 -15.23 2.20
N PHE A 415 -15.86 -15.62 2.98
CA PHE A 415 -14.48 -15.67 2.49
C PHE A 415 -14.23 -16.79 1.49
N MET A 416 -15.03 -17.85 1.51
CA MET A 416 -14.97 -19.00 0.57
C MET A 416 -15.94 -18.84 -0.62
N SER A 417 -16.61 -17.69 -0.74
CA SER A 417 -17.56 -17.44 -1.82
C SER A 417 -16.90 -17.53 -3.20
N PRO A 418 -17.56 -18.16 -4.21
CA PRO A 418 -16.99 -18.33 -5.54
C PRO A 418 -16.93 -17.03 -6.35
N THR A 419 -17.64 -15.99 -5.90
CA THR A 419 -17.66 -14.66 -6.52
C THR A 419 -17.77 -13.59 -5.44
N LYS A 420 -17.47 -12.33 -5.81
CA LYS A 420 -17.60 -11.15 -4.95
C LYS A 420 -18.73 -10.24 -5.44
N ALA A 421 -19.26 -9.41 -4.56
CA ALA A 421 -20.05 -8.25 -4.96
C ALA A 421 -19.18 -7.28 -5.79
N LYS A 422 -19.79 -6.59 -6.76
CA LYS A 422 -19.10 -5.52 -7.52
C LYS A 422 -18.66 -4.39 -6.58
N GLU A 423 -19.51 -4.10 -5.60
CA GLU A 423 -19.32 -3.04 -4.61
C GLU A 423 -19.73 -3.57 -3.23
N GLU A 424 -19.02 -3.12 -2.23
CA GLU A 424 -19.30 -3.40 -0.84
C GLU A 424 -19.33 -2.07 -0.06
N LEU A 425 -20.32 -1.91 0.82
CA LEU A 425 -20.44 -0.78 1.74
C LEU A 425 -20.70 -1.32 3.13
N TYR A 426 -19.92 -0.85 4.11
CA TYR A 426 -20.01 -1.28 5.50
C TYR A 426 -20.10 -0.09 6.44
N ASP A 427 -20.99 -0.17 7.45
CA ASP A 427 -20.97 0.69 8.61
C ASP A 427 -20.06 0.04 9.67
N THR A 428 -18.82 0.42 9.72
CA THR A 428 -17.81 -0.22 10.58
C THR A 428 -17.97 0.07 12.06
N GLN A 429 -18.89 0.95 12.47
CA GLN A 429 -19.26 1.15 13.87
C GLN A 429 -20.31 0.12 14.31
N ALA A 430 -21.29 -0.17 13.45
CA ALA A 430 -22.32 -1.16 13.71
C ALA A 430 -21.85 -2.60 13.39
N ASP A 431 -20.99 -2.73 12.39
CA ASP A 431 -20.43 -3.99 11.88
C ASP A 431 -18.89 -3.90 11.79
N PRO A 432 -18.17 -4.01 12.91
CA PRO A 432 -16.70 -3.89 12.92
C PRO A 432 -15.98 -5.03 12.21
N HIS A 433 -16.69 -6.10 11.86
CA HIS A 433 -16.14 -7.24 11.13
C HIS A 433 -16.47 -7.22 9.63
N GLU A 434 -17.22 -6.21 9.17
CA GLU A 434 -17.52 -5.98 7.73
C GLU A 434 -18.15 -7.23 7.09
N LEU A 435 -19.25 -7.71 7.65
CA LEU A 435 -19.99 -8.91 7.22
C LEU A 435 -21.29 -8.57 6.49
N ASN A 436 -21.89 -7.40 6.76
CA ASN A 436 -23.19 -7.00 6.24
C ASN A 436 -23.01 -5.93 5.17
N ASN A 437 -23.02 -6.34 3.90
CA ASN A 437 -22.90 -5.41 2.76
C ASN A 437 -24.17 -4.58 2.56
N LEU A 438 -24.07 -3.27 2.72
CA LEU A 438 -25.16 -2.29 2.67
C LEU A 438 -25.38 -1.69 1.27
N CYS A 439 -24.66 -2.11 0.23
CA CYS A 439 -24.75 -1.51 -1.12
C CYS A 439 -26.16 -1.48 -1.72
N ASN A 440 -27.02 -2.43 -1.35
CA ASN A 440 -28.40 -2.52 -1.85
C ASN A 440 -29.43 -1.98 -0.85
N HIS A 441 -28.99 -1.43 0.29
CA HIS A 441 -29.90 -0.92 1.30
C HIS A 441 -30.26 0.55 0.99
N PRO A 442 -31.56 0.88 0.81
CA PRO A 442 -31.97 2.20 0.34
C PRO A 442 -31.54 3.36 1.26
N ASP A 443 -31.49 3.15 2.56
CA ASP A 443 -31.11 4.18 3.54
C ASP A 443 -29.65 4.63 3.41
N TYR A 444 -28.80 3.85 2.73
CA TYR A 444 -27.39 4.15 2.53
C TYR A 444 -27.04 4.55 1.08
N ALA A 445 -28.06 4.78 0.24
CA ALA A 445 -27.84 5.10 -1.19
C ALA A 445 -27.00 6.37 -1.41
N GLU A 446 -27.23 7.41 -0.60
CA GLU A 446 -26.47 8.67 -0.70
C GLU A 446 -25.01 8.48 -0.23
N GLU A 447 -24.80 7.74 0.86
CA GLU A 447 -23.43 7.41 1.32
C GLU A 447 -22.67 6.58 0.28
N LEU A 448 -23.32 5.57 -0.30
CA LEU A 448 -22.74 4.76 -1.38
C LEU A 448 -22.33 5.65 -2.57
N LYS A 449 -23.17 6.60 -2.96
CA LYS A 449 -22.88 7.55 -4.04
C LYS A 449 -21.65 8.40 -3.70
N ASN A 450 -21.63 9.01 -2.50
CA ASN A 450 -20.52 9.84 -2.04
C ASN A 450 -19.19 9.07 -2.00
N MET A 451 -19.20 7.83 -1.52
CA MET A 451 -18.01 6.98 -1.44
C MET A 451 -17.53 6.54 -2.84
N ARG A 452 -18.47 6.27 -3.76
CA ARG A 452 -18.17 5.95 -5.16
C ARG A 452 -17.53 7.13 -5.89
N GLU A 453 -18.05 8.34 -5.70
CA GLU A 453 -17.48 9.57 -6.25
C GLU A 453 -16.08 9.85 -5.69
N ALA A 454 -15.89 9.69 -4.38
CA ALA A 454 -14.58 9.82 -3.75
C ALA A 454 -13.56 8.81 -4.30
N HIS A 455 -13.99 7.55 -4.55
CA HIS A 455 -13.18 6.52 -5.17
C HIS A 455 -12.73 6.94 -6.59
N LEU A 456 -13.67 7.30 -7.46
CA LEU A 456 -13.36 7.68 -8.85
C LEU A 456 -12.46 8.92 -8.91
N ALA A 457 -12.72 9.90 -8.06
CA ALA A 457 -11.89 11.10 -7.95
C ALA A 457 -10.46 10.78 -7.48
N TRP A 458 -10.31 9.81 -6.56
CA TRP A 458 -9.00 9.37 -6.11
C TRP A 458 -8.23 8.64 -7.23
N VAL A 459 -8.84 7.67 -7.90
CA VAL A 459 -8.24 6.93 -9.04
C VAL A 459 -7.74 7.90 -10.11
N THR A 460 -8.58 8.89 -10.49
CA THR A 460 -8.21 9.92 -11.48
C THR A 460 -7.05 10.80 -11.01
N ARG A 461 -7.16 11.35 -9.80
CA ARG A 461 -6.16 12.29 -9.26
C ARG A 461 -4.80 11.63 -9.04
N THR A 462 -4.78 10.37 -8.63
CA THR A 462 -3.54 9.64 -8.34
C THR A 462 -2.96 8.94 -9.56
N ARG A 463 -3.68 8.94 -10.69
CA ARG A 463 -3.28 8.24 -11.92
C ARG A 463 -2.93 6.78 -11.63
N ASP A 464 -3.95 6.02 -11.28
CA ASP A 464 -3.85 4.64 -10.77
C ASP A 464 -3.36 3.68 -11.87
N ILE A 465 -2.07 3.36 -11.86
CA ILE A 465 -1.41 2.43 -12.78
C ILE A 465 -1.91 0.99 -12.59
N GLY A 466 -2.45 0.65 -11.41
CA GLY A 466 -2.96 -0.70 -11.14
C GLY A 466 -4.16 -1.11 -12.02
N LEU A 467 -4.71 -0.19 -12.82
CA LEU A 467 -5.68 -0.51 -13.87
C LEU A 467 -5.04 -0.98 -15.18
N ILE A 468 -3.70 -0.96 -15.28
CA ILE A 468 -2.94 -1.45 -16.43
C ILE A 468 -2.50 -2.89 -16.13
N PRO A 469 -2.63 -3.86 -17.06
CA PRO A 469 -2.06 -5.20 -16.88
C PRO A 469 -0.55 -5.18 -16.61
N GLU A 470 -0.06 -6.05 -15.73
CA GLU A 470 1.35 -6.03 -15.29
C GLU A 470 2.35 -6.26 -16.44
N SER A 471 2.00 -7.02 -17.49
CA SER A 471 2.82 -7.13 -18.70
C SER A 471 3.00 -5.79 -19.40
N GLU A 472 1.92 -5.03 -19.55
CA GLU A 472 1.93 -3.70 -20.18
C GLU A 472 2.68 -2.68 -19.31
N ILE A 473 2.59 -2.81 -17.98
CA ILE A 473 3.40 -1.99 -17.06
C ILE A 473 4.89 -2.28 -17.27
N ALA A 474 5.27 -3.55 -17.39
CA ALA A 474 6.67 -3.94 -17.57
C ALA A 474 7.23 -3.42 -18.90
N GLU A 475 6.47 -3.52 -20.00
CA GLU A 475 6.82 -2.98 -21.30
C GLU A 475 6.93 -1.44 -21.27
N GLY A 476 5.96 -0.78 -20.62
CA GLY A 476 5.98 0.68 -20.45
C GLY A 476 7.15 1.16 -19.60
N GLU A 477 7.52 0.42 -18.55
CA GLU A 477 8.69 0.72 -17.72
C GLU A 477 10.00 0.58 -18.51
N GLU A 478 10.12 -0.43 -19.37
CA GLU A 478 11.25 -0.59 -20.27
C GLU A 478 11.32 0.55 -21.31
N ALA A 479 10.18 0.95 -21.86
CA ALA A 479 10.10 1.98 -22.90
C ALA A 479 10.35 3.41 -22.35
N PHE A 480 9.86 3.72 -21.14
CA PHE A 480 9.84 5.08 -20.59
C PHE A 480 10.76 5.28 -19.36
N GLY A 481 11.42 4.22 -18.89
CA GLY A 481 12.34 4.27 -17.73
C GLY A 481 11.68 4.06 -16.38
N SER A 482 10.37 4.28 -16.24
CA SER A 482 9.61 3.95 -15.04
C SER A 482 8.12 3.75 -15.32
N ALA A 483 7.44 2.95 -14.49
CA ALA A 483 6.01 2.76 -14.58
C ALA A 483 5.22 4.06 -14.37
N TRP A 484 5.75 4.97 -13.54
CA TRP A 484 5.15 6.29 -13.29
C TRP A 484 4.95 7.11 -14.59
N GLU A 485 5.91 7.04 -15.51
CA GLU A 485 5.88 7.80 -16.79
C GLU A 485 4.72 7.39 -17.71
N ILE A 486 4.19 6.17 -17.59
CA ILE A 486 3.08 5.67 -18.43
C ILE A 486 1.87 6.62 -18.35
N LEU A 487 1.51 7.07 -17.14
CA LEU A 487 0.35 7.94 -16.91
C LEU A 487 0.74 9.40 -16.58
N ASN A 488 2.02 9.70 -16.34
CA ASN A 488 2.47 11.04 -15.94
C ASN A 488 3.40 11.70 -16.97
N GLY A 489 3.97 10.92 -17.90
CA GLY A 489 4.82 11.42 -18.97
C GLY A 489 4.06 12.23 -20.02
N GLY A 490 4.80 12.96 -20.86
CA GLY A 490 4.22 13.83 -21.88
C GLY A 490 3.35 13.11 -22.92
N ASN A 491 3.51 11.80 -23.08
CA ASN A 491 2.76 10.98 -24.03
C ASN A 491 1.49 10.36 -23.44
N ALA A 492 1.20 10.57 -22.15
CA ALA A 492 0.06 9.95 -21.47
C ALA A 492 -1.31 10.41 -22.02
N GLY A 493 -1.39 11.65 -22.56
CA GLY A 493 -2.65 12.20 -23.08
C GLY A 493 -3.79 12.08 -22.08
N ASN A 494 -4.92 11.54 -22.53
CA ASN A 494 -6.10 11.24 -21.70
C ASN A 494 -6.22 9.75 -21.31
N LEU A 495 -5.13 9.00 -21.35
CA LEU A 495 -5.13 7.56 -21.08
C LEU A 495 -5.67 7.23 -19.67
N ASN A 496 -5.35 8.05 -18.68
CA ASN A 496 -5.82 7.88 -17.31
C ASN A 496 -7.37 7.86 -17.22
N GLU A 497 -8.04 8.79 -17.91
CA GLU A 497 -9.50 8.88 -17.97
C GLU A 497 -10.09 7.70 -18.74
N ARG A 498 -9.52 7.34 -19.89
CA ARG A 498 -9.97 6.20 -20.69
C ARG A 498 -9.87 4.88 -19.92
N LEU A 499 -8.79 4.66 -19.17
CA LEU A 499 -8.60 3.49 -18.32
C LEU A 499 -9.65 3.42 -17.20
N ARG A 500 -9.83 4.53 -16.45
CA ARG A 500 -10.85 4.61 -15.41
C ARG A 500 -12.23 4.29 -15.95
N ASP A 501 -12.59 4.86 -17.09
CA ASP A 501 -13.90 4.69 -17.70
C ASP A 501 -14.09 3.27 -18.23
N ALA A 502 -13.10 2.68 -18.91
CA ALA A 502 -13.15 1.29 -19.38
C ALA A 502 -13.24 0.29 -18.23
N ALA A 503 -12.45 0.48 -17.17
CA ALA A 503 -12.51 -0.35 -15.97
C ALA A 503 -13.88 -0.25 -15.26
N SER A 504 -14.45 0.95 -15.20
CA SER A 504 -15.80 1.16 -14.65
C SER A 504 -16.88 0.52 -15.53
N LEU A 505 -16.76 0.67 -16.85
CA LEU A 505 -17.66 0.12 -17.83
C LEU A 505 -17.71 -1.41 -17.77
N SER A 506 -16.59 -2.08 -17.47
CA SER A 506 -16.50 -3.54 -17.35
C SER A 506 -17.45 -4.14 -16.29
N LEU A 507 -18.00 -3.33 -15.41
CA LEU A 507 -18.92 -3.72 -14.34
C LEU A 507 -20.37 -3.26 -14.58
N ALA A 508 -20.64 -2.54 -15.67
CA ALA A 508 -21.93 -1.89 -15.89
C ALA A 508 -23.06 -2.87 -16.33
N GLY A 509 -22.71 -4.10 -16.75
CA GLY A 509 -23.68 -5.11 -17.18
C GLY A 509 -24.00 -5.03 -18.66
N HIS A 510 -25.07 -5.75 -19.08
CA HIS A 510 -25.42 -5.95 -20.50
C HIS A 510 -25.72 -4.64 -21.25
N ASP A 511 -26.41 -3.71 -20.63
CA ASP A 511 -26.78 -2.43 -21.26
C ASP A 511 -25.56 -1.63 -21.76
N ALA A 512 -24.39 -1.90 -21.19
CA ALA A 512 -23.14 -1.28 -21.60
C ALA A 512 -22.40 -2.03 -22.73
N LEU A 513 -22.93 -3.14 -23.25
CA LEU A 513 -22.28 -3.95 -24.28
C LEU A 513 -21.81 -3.15 -25.50
N PRO A 514 -22.62 -2.25 -26.12
CA PRO A 514 -22.14 -1.46 -27.24
C PRO A 514 -20.92 -0.60 -26.92
N ALA A 515 -20.87 -0.03 -25.71
CA ALA A 515 -19.75 0.76 -25.25
C ALA A 515 -18.52 -0.12 -24.95
N MET A 516 -18.70 -1.32 -24.38
CA MET A 516 -17.62 -2.29 -24.18
C MET A 516 -17.02 -2.76 -25.53
N ILE A 517 -17.85 -3.04 -26.53
CA ILE A 517 -17.39 -3.40 -27.88
C ILE A 517 -16.54 -2.27 -28.48
N LYS A 518 -16.95 -1.02 -28.30
CA LYS A 518 -16.17 0.13 -28.77
C LYS A 518 -14.77 0.17 -28.15
N THR A 519 -14.61 -0.19 -26.89
CA THR A 519 -13.28 -0.20 -26.23
C THR A 519 -12.34 -1.27 -26.79
N LEU A 520 -12.86 -2.32 -27.46
CA LEU A 520 -12.03 -3.35 -28.09
C LEU A 520 -11.17 -2.83 -29.26
N SER A 521 -11.49 -1.65 -29.79
CA SER A 521 -10.74 -1.01 -30.86
C SER A 521 -9.90 0.18 -30.38
N ASP A 522 -9.73 0.36 -29.09
CA ASP A 522 -8.89 1.43 -28.52
C ASP A 522 -7.41 1.22 -28.90
N ASP A 523 -6.67 2.30 -29.08
CA ASP A 523 -5.24 2.26 -29.41
C ASP A 523 -4.38 1.67 -28.28
N HIS A 524 -4.83 1.82 -27.02
CA HIS A 524 -4.08 1.34 -25.87
C HIS A 524 -4.55 -0.05 -25.39
N ALA A 525 -3.61 -0.99 -25.27
CA ALA A 525 -3.89 -2.38 -24.88
C ALA A 525 -4.67 -2.51 -23.56
N ALA A 526 -4.36 -1.72 -22.55
CA ALA A 526 -5.06 -1.80 -21.26
C ALA A 526 -6.54 -1.39 -21.36
N VAL A 527 -6.93 -0.51 -22.29
CA VAL A 527 -8.34 -0.16 -22.52
C VAL A 527 -9.05 -1.31 -23.21
N ARG A 528 -8.43 -1.93 -24.24
CA ARG A 528 -8.95 -3.14 -24.91
C ARG A 528 -9.10 -4.31 -23.93
N PHE A 529 -8.13 -4.48 -23.03
CA PHE A 529 -8.18 -5.48 -21.95
C PHE A 529 -9.45 -5.33 -21.10
N TRP A 530 -9.77 -4.12 -20.63
CA TRP A 530 -10.97 -3.89 -19.82
C TRP A 530 -12.27 -4.12 -20.62
N GLY A 531 -12.28 -3.81 -21.92
CA GLY A 531 -13.39 -4.16 -22.81
C GLY A 531 -13.64 -5.67 -22.85
N ALA A 532 -12.60 -6.46 -23.08
CA ALA A 532 -12.68 -7.92 -23.09
C ALA A 532 -13.09 -8.50 -21.72
N ILE A 533 -12.56 -7.96 -20.60
CA ILE A 533 -12.99 -8.33 -19.23
C ILE A 533 -14.48 -8.05 -19.04
N GLY A 534 -14.96 -6.88 -19.44
CA GLY A 534 -16.36 -6.47 -19.29
C GLY A 534 -17.32 -7.40 -20.05
N ILE A 535 -16.99 -7.70 -21.29
CA ILE A 535 -17.78 -8.62 -22.12
C ILE A 535 -17.77 -10.04 -21.53
N GLY A 536 -16.61 -10.52 -21.06
CA GLY A 536 -16.51 -11.77 -20.33
C GLY A 536 -17.33 -11.82 -19.04
N ASN A 537 -17.57 -10.69 -18.38
CA ASN A 537 -18.39 -10.61 -17.16
C ASN A 537 -19.89 -10.83 -17.42
N ILE A 538 -20.40 -10.39 -18.56
CA ILE A 538 -21.80 -10.61 -18.97
C ILE A 538 -22.04 -11.97 -19.64
N LYS A 539 -20.99 -12.76 -19.88
CA LYS A 539 -21.06 -14.13 -20.41
C LYS A 539 -21.86 -14.21 -21.74
N LYS A 540 -22.84 -15.11 -21.82
CA LYS A 540 -23.65 -15.35 -23.04
C LYS A 540 -24.42 -14.11 -23.52
N GLU A 541 -24.66 -13.14 -22.67
CA GLU A 541 -25.30 -11.87 -23.09
C GLU A 541 -24.38 -11.02 -23.99
N GLY A 542 -23.07 -11.31 -24.01
CA GLY A 542 -22.09 -10.66 -24.89
C GLY A 542 -21.83 -11.34 -26.23
N ILE A 543 -22.69 -12.26 -26.69
CA ILE A 543 -22.50 -13.11 -27.89
C ILE A 543 -22.23 -12.30 -29.17
N GLU A 544 -22.72 -11.07 -29.26
CA GLU A 544 -22.52 -10.17 -30.41
C GLU A 544 -21.04 -9.74 -30.56
N ALA A 545 -20.26 -9.81 -29.48
CA ALA A 545 -18.84 -9.42 -29.48
C ALA A 545 -17.90 -10.60 -29.83
N ILE A 546 -18.41 -11.82 -30.04
CA ILE A 546 -17.58 -12.99 -30.33
C ILE A 546 -16.63 -12.78 -31.52
N PRO A 547 -17.05 -12.21 -32.68
CA PRO A 547 -16.12 -11.98 -33.79
C PRO A 547 -14.93 -11.05 -33.42
N GLN A 548 -15.20 -9.98 -32.69
CA GLN A 548 -14.16 -9.03 -32.25
C GLN A 548 -13.24 -9.67 -31.20
N LEU A 549 -13.79 -10.44 -30.24
CA LEU A 549 -13.00 -11.17 -29.26
C LEU A 549 -12.11 -12.23 -29.91
N HIS A 550 -12.59 -12.96 -30.92
CA HIS A 550 -11.78 -13.88 -31.71
C HIS A 550 -10.63 -13.15 -32.42
N SER A 551 -10.93 -12.02 -33.06
CA SER A 551 -9.88 -11.22 -33.71
C SER A 551 -8.81 -10.75 -32.73
N LEU A 552 -9.19 -10.23 -31.56
CA LEU A 552 -8.24 -9.82 -30.51
C LEU A 552 -7.44 -11.01 -29.97
N MET A 553 -8.09 -12.13 -29.68
CA MET A 553 -7.44 -13.33 -29.16
C MET A 553 -6.34 -13.84 -30.10
N GLN A 554 -6.57 -13.81 -31.41
CA GLN A 554 -5.62 -14.30 -32.41
C GLN A 554 -4.54 -13.28 -32.78
N ASN A 555 -4.87 -11.99 -32.85
CA ASN A 555 -4.06 -11.02 -33.57
C ASN A 555 -3.58 -9.81 -32.72
N ASP A 556 -4.06 -9.63 -31.48
CA ASP A 556 -3.62 -8.50 -30.66
C ASP A 556 -2.13 -8.63 -30.33
N ALA A 557 -1.41 -7.50 -30.37
CA ALA A 557 0.00 -7.47 -30.01
C ALA A 557 0.24 -7.75 -28.51
N SER A 558 -0.77 -7.47 -27.66
CA SER A 558 -0.70 -7.66 -26.21
C SER A 558 -1.19 -9.04 -25.78
N ASP A 559 -0.32 -9.82 -25.18
CA ASP A 559 -0.70 -11.11 -24.56
C ASP A 559 -1.72 -10.95 -23.43
N ALA A 560 -1.75 -9.80 -22.75
CA ALA A 560 -2.79 -9.52 -21.76
C ALA A 560 -4.18 -9.40 -22.40
N VAL A 561 -4.28 -8.71 -23.54
CA VAL A 561 -5.52 -8.58 -24.31
C VAL A 561 -5.94 -9.94 -24.88
N ARG A 562 -5.00 -10.67 -25.48
CA ARG A 562 -5.25 -12.03 -26.01
C ARG A 562 -5.79 -12.97 -24.92
N THR A 563 -5.18 -12.93 -23.73
CA THR A 563 -5.62 -13.73 -22.55
C THR A 563 -7.01 -13.32 -22.07
N ALA A 564 -7.32 -12.00 -22.03
CA ALA A 564 -8.63 -11.52 -21.61
C ALA A 564 -9.73 -11.90 -22.62
N ALA A 565 -9.44 -11.82 -23.91
CA ALA A 565 -10.35 -12.25 -24.97
C ALA A 565 -10.58 -13.77 -24.94
N ALA A 566 -9.52 -14.58 -24.78
CA ALA A 566 -9.62 -16.04 -24.61
C ALA A 566 -10.49 -16.39 -23.39
N ARG A 567 -10.26 -15.73 -22.26
CA ARG A 567 -11.07 -15.91 -21.04
C ARG A 567 -12.55 -15.56 -21.28
N ALA A 568 -12.83 -14.46 -21.98
CA ALA A 568 -14.20 -14.07 -22.32
C ALA A 568 -14.89 -15.13 -23.18
N LEU A 569 -14.22 -15.63 -24.21
CA LEU A 569 -14.73 -16.69 -25.10
C LEU A 569 -15.00 -17.99 -24.33
N ILE A 570 -14.10 -18.43 -23.44
CA ILE A 570 -14.32 -19.60 -22.57
C ILE A 570 -15.61 -19.42 -21.74
N ARG A 571 -15.79 -18.23 -21.13
CA ARG A 571 -16.98 -17.92 -20.32
C ARG A 571 -18.28 -17.85 -21.13
N MET A 572 -18.17 -17.65 -22.43
CA MET A 572 -19.30 -17.72 -23.39
C MET A 572 -19.57 -19.13 -23.93
N GLY A 573 -18.74 -20.10 -23.56
CA GLY A 573 -18.88 -21.51 -24.02
C GLY A 573 -18.12 -21.79 -25.32
N GLN A 574 -17.11 -21.00 -25.67
CA GLN A 574 -16.23 -21.16 -26.84
C GLN A 574 -14.79 -21.46 -26.40
N PRO A 575 -14.50 -22.63 -25.78
CA PRO A 575 -13.18 -22.86 -25.16
C PRO A 575 -12.10 -23.32 -26.15
N GLN A 576 -12.42 -23.92 -27.29
CA GLN A 576 -11.48 -24.72 -28.09
C GLN A 576 -10.23 -23.92 -28.50
N GLU A 577 -10.37 -22.92 -29.35
CA GLU A 577 -9.24 -22.08 -29.81
C GLU A 577 -8.66 -21.21 -28.69
N ALA A 578 -9.51 -20.85 -27.71
CA ALA A 578 -9.08 -20.06 -26.58
C ALA A 578 -8.07 -20.80 -25.69
N LEU A 579 -8.23 -22.12 -25.52
CA LEU A 579 -7.27 -22.94 -24.79
C LEU A 579 -5.94 -23.06 -25.52
N ASP A 580 -5.96 -23.18 -26.86
CA ASP A 580 -4.74 -23.24 -27.68
C ASP A 580 -3.92 -21.94 -27.56
N VAL A 581 -4.59 -20.78 -27.60
CA VAL A 581 -3.94 -19.47 -27.40
C VAL A 581 -3.36 -19.34 -25.99
N LEU A 582 -4.09 -19.76 -24.94
CA LEU A 582 -3.57 -19.75 -23.58
C LEU A 582 -2.36 -20.68 -23.42
N ALA A 583 -2.37 -21.86 -24.06
CA ALA A 583 -1.23 -22.78 -24.06
C ALA A 583 -0.02 -22.20 -24.78
N GLN A 584 -0.22 -21.50 -25.90
CA GLN A 584 0.84 -20.77 -26.60
C GLN A 584 1.43 -19.68 -25.71
N ILE A 585 0.61 -18.81 -25.11
CA ILE A 585 1.09 -17.75 -24.19
C ILE A 585 1.83 -18.36 -22.98
N LEU A 586 1.36 -19.50 -22.46
CA LEU A 586 2.03 -20.19 -21.37
C LEU A 586 3.43 -20.69 -21.77
N ASN A 587 3.67 -21.08 -23.02
CA ASN A 587 4.99 -21.50 -23.52
C ASN A 587 5.89 -20.31 -23.84
N ASP A 588 5.42 -19.31 -24.55
CA ASP A 588 6.22 -18.34 -25.29
C ASP A 588 6.10 -16.91 -24.73
N GLY A 589 5.05 -16.61 -23.94
CA GLY A 589 4.78 -15.28 -23.41
C GLY A 589 5.81 -14.78 -22.40
N THR A 590 5.75 -13.48 -22.13
CA THR A 590 6.52 -12.86 -21.05
C THR A 590 6.12 -13.45 -19.68
N GLN A 591 6.94 -13.24 -18.65
CA GLN A 591 6.68 -13.76 -17.31
C GLN A 591 5.26 -13.46 -16.80
N TRP A 592 4.80 -12.22 -16.94
CA TRP A 592 3.50 -11.81 -16.42
C TRP A 592 2.34 -12.26 -17.31
N ALA A 593 2.54 -12.35 -18.63
CA ALA A 593 1.59 -12.95 -19.55
C ALA A 593 1.39 -14.44 -19.26
N ARG A 594 2.47 -15.19 -19.04
CA ARG A 594 2.44 -16.62 -18.64
C ARG A 594 1.71 -16.84 -17.33
N LEU A 595 1.96 -15.98 -16.32
CA LEU A 595 1.23 -16.06 -15.05
C LEU A 595 -0.26 -15.83 -15.25
N ARG A 596 -0.65 -14.84 -16.06
CA ARG A 596 -2.06 -14.54 -16.34
C ARG A 596 -2.74 -15.68 -17.10
N ALA A 597 -2.09 -16.26 -18.09
CA ALA A 597 -2.58 -17.44 -18.80
C ALA A 597 -2.76 -18.65 -17.87
N ALA A 598 -1.78 -18.92 -17.00
CA ALA A 598 -1.87 -20.00 -16.01
C ALA A 598 -3.05 -19.79 -15.04
N ILE A 599 -3.32 -18.55 -14.61
CA ILE A 599 -4.47 -18.23 -13.75
C ILE A 599 -5.79 -18.49 -14.48
N VAL A 600 -5.90 -18.11 -15.76
CA VAL A 600 -7.12 -18.38 -16.53
C VAL A 600 -7.33 -19.88 -16.71
N LEU A 601 -6.28 -20.66 -16.95
CA LEU A 601 -6.37 -22.13 -17.03
C LEU A 601 -6.79 -22.75 -15.67
N ASP A 602 -6.29 -22.24 -14.55
CA ASP A 602 -6.74 -22.66 -13.21
C ASP A 602 -8.23 -22.31 -12.95
N GLU A 603 -8.70 -21.15 -13.43
CA GLU A 603 -10.09 -20.70 -13.30
C GLU A 603 -11.08 -21.51 -14.17
N THR A 604 -10.60 -22.22 -15.17
CA THR A 604 -11.44 -22.97 -16.13
C THR A 604 -11.67 -24.43 -15.74
N ASP A 605 -11.10 -24.88 -14.63
CA ASP A 605 -11.26 -26.23 -14.09
C ASP A 605 -11.07 -27.32 -15.19
N ARG A 606 -11.95 -28.33 -15.22
CA ARG A 606 -11.91 -29.45 -16.17
C ARG A 606 -11.97 -29.04 -17.64
N THR A 607 -12.38 -27.81 -17.95
CA THR A 607 -12.35 -27.28 -19.32
C THR A 607 -10.90 -27.18 -19.84
N ALA A 608 -9.90 -27.04 -18.96
CA ALA A 608 -8.48 -26.99 -19.33
C ALA A 608 -7.86 -28.34 -19.69
N LEU A 609 -8.58 -29.48 -19.56
CA LEU A 609 -8.03 -30.82 -19.86
C LEU A 609 -7.41 -30.97 -21.27
N PRO A 610 -7.89 -30.34 -22.34
CA PRO A 610 -7.26 -30.43 -23.67
C PRO A 610 -5.81 -29.94 -23.71
N VAL A 611 -5.41 -29.01 -22.79
CA VAL A 611 -4.05 -28.44 -22.73
C VAL A 611 -3.23 -28.96 -21.54
N LEU A 612 -3.68 -30.08 -20.95
CA LEU A 612 -3.06 -30.66 -19.75
C LEU A 612 -1.55 -30.93 -19.92
N GLU A 613 -1.12 -31.44 -21.07
CA GLU A 613 0.29 -31.74 -21.31
C GLU A 613 1.15 -30.47 -21.36
N THR A 614 0.63 -29.37 -21.94
CA THR A 614 1.33 -28.07 -21.89
C THR A 614 1.44 -27.54 -20.45
N MET A 615 0.39 -27.71 -19.65
CA MET A 615 0.44 -27.34 -18.23
C MET A 615 1.49 -28.16 -17.48
N LYS A 616 1.58 -29.47 -17.69
CA LYS A 616 2.60 -30.35 -17.09
C LYS A 616 4.02 -29.95 -17.48
N GLN A 617 4.27 -29.59 -18.73
CA GLN A 617 5.58 -29.14 -19.22
C GLN A 617 6.04 -27.84 -18.55
N ASN A 618 5.11 -26.98 -18.14
CA ASN A 618 5.38 -25.69 -17.54
C ASN A 618 5.28 -25.67 -15.99
N LYS A 619 4.98 -26.79 -15.32
CA LYS A 619 4.82 -26.88 -13.87
C LYS A 619 6.14 -26.85 -13.07
N THR A 620 7.30 -26.88 -13.73
CA THR A 620 8.61 -26.90 -13.08
C THR A 620 9.37 -25.58 -13.31
N TYR A 621 10.17 -25.20 -12.32
CA TYR A 621 11.06 -24.06 -12.44
C TYR A 621 12.15 -24.34 -13.48
N ARG A 622 12.29 -23.49 -14.49
CA ARG A 622 13.33 -23.61 -15.52
C ARG A 622 14.49 -22.67 -15.17
N GLN A 623 15.71 -23.10 -15.50
CA GLN A 623 16.91 -22.26 -15.35
C GLN A 623 16.72 -20.98 -16.19
N GLY A 624 17.00 -19.81 -15.60
CA GLY A 624 16.79 -18.50 -16.24
C GLY A 624 15.45 -17.83 -15.90
N MET A 625 14.49 -18.50 -15.28
CA MET A 625 13.33 -17.82 -14.71
C MET A 625 13.80 -16.90 -13.56
N VAL A 626 13.39 -15.64 -13.58
CA VAL A 626 13.54 -14.75 -12.43
C VAL A 626 12.75 -15.31 -11.22
N ALA A 627 13.08 -14.87 -10.01
CA ALA A 627 12.45 -15.38 -8.77
C ALA A 627 10.91 -15.43 -8.82
N ASP A 628 10.30 -14.57 -9.61
CA ASP A 628 8.86 -14.47 -9.79
C ASP A 628 8.27 -15.54 -10.73
N GLY A 629 9.08 -16.23 -11.54
CA GLY A 629 8.66 -17.40 -12.34
C GLY A 629 8.06 -18.53 -11.50
N LYS A 630 8.40 -18.59 -10.20
CA LYS A 630 7.76 -19.47 -9.23
C LYS A 630 6.24 -19.29 -9.13
N TYR A 631 5.70 -18.11 -9.42
CA TYR A 631 4.25 -17.86 -9.34
C TYR A 631 3.49 -18.64 -10.39
N THR A 632 3.95 -18.65 -11.65
CA THR A 632 3.37 -19.49 -12.69
C THR A 632 3.44 -20.97 -12.31
N VAL A 633 4.60 -21.42 -11.79
CA VAL A 633 4.79 -22.80 -11.33
C VAL A 633 3.80 -23.17 -10.22
N ARG A 634 3.57 -22.31 -9.25
CA ARG A 634 2.60 -22.53 -8.16
C ARG A 634 1.17 -22.64 -8.64
N VAL A 635 0.75 -21.73 -9.53
CA VAL A 635 -0.60 -21.77 -10.11
C VAL A 635 -0.81 -23.07 -10.86
N LEU A 636 0.14 -23.47 -11.73
CA LEU A 636 0.02 -24.70 -12.51
C LEU A 636 0.02 -25.96 -11.64
N ASN A 637 0.88 -26.06 -10.62
CA ASN A 637 0.87 -27.22 -9.72
C ASN A 637 -0.45 -27.31 -8.96
N ARG A 638 -1.01 -26.16 -8.54
CA ARG A 638 -2.34 -26.14 -7.91
C ARG A 638 -3.43 -26.59 -8.87
N ALA A 639 -3.47 -26.05 -10.09
CA ALA A 639 -4.44 -26.42 -11.12
C ALA A 639 -4.36 -27.91 -11.48
N LEU A 640 -3.15 -28.44 -11.63
CA LEU A 640 -2.92 -29.86 -11.92
C LEU A 640 -3.38 -30.76 -10.78
N ASN A 641 -3.17 -30.38 -9.52
CA ASN A 641 -3.68 -31.13 -8.38
C ASN A 641 -5.21 -31.26 -8.43
N GLU A 642 -5.91 -30.16 -8.73
CA GLU A 642 -7.38 -30.17 -8.84
C GLU A 642 -7.87 -31.00 -10.05
N LEU A 643 -7.23 -30.84 -11.21
CA LEU A 643 -7.61 -31.55 -12.43
C LEU A 643 -7.40 -33.06 -12.33
N LEU A 644 -6.34 -33.49 -11.66
CA LEU A 644 -5.93 -34.90 -11.57
C LEU A 644 -6.35 -35.56 -10.25
N GLY A 645 -6.91 -34.82 -9.31
CA GLY A 645 -7.24 -35.32 -7.95
C GLY A 645 -5.98 -35.73 -7.16
N THR A 646 -4.86 -35.04 -7.39
CA THR A 646 -3.58 -35.28 -6.68
C THR A 646 -3.36 -34.25 -5.58
N HIS A 647 -2.45 -34.55 -4.67
CA HIS A 647 -2.09 -33.68 -3.54
C HIS A 647 -0.56 -33.43 -3.51
N GLU A 648 0.04 -33.25 -4.69
CA GLU A 648 1.46 -32.90 -4.76
C GLU A 648 1.73 -31.55 -4.06
N VAL A 649 2.91 -31.46 -3.41
CA VAL A 649 3.32 -30.22 -2.73
C VAL A 649 3.50 -29.12 -3.77
N VAL A 650 2.83 -27.99 -3.56
CA VAL A 650 3.01 -26.79 -4.38
C VAL A 650 4.31 -26.09 -3.92
N PRO A 651 5.31 -25.89 -4.79
CA PRO A 651 6.65 -25.44 -4.44
C PRO A 651 6.77 -23.98 -3.93
#